data_bba6c997e8f26804113075e6bbd29f04
#
_entry.id   bba6c997e8f26804113075e6bbd29f04
#
_cell.length_a   1.000
_cell.length_b   1.000
_cell.length_c   1.000
_cell.angle_alpha   90.00
_cell.angle_beta   90.00
_cell.angle_gamma   90.00
#
_symmetry.space_group_name_H-M   'P 1'
#
loop_
_entity.id
_entity.type
_entity.pdbx_description
1 polymer ?
#
loop_
_entity_poly.entity_id
_entity_poly.type
_entity_poly.pdbx_seq_one_letter_code
_entity_poly.pdbx_strand_id
1 'polypeptide(L)'
;MKHNKLYWLSVVATMLIAVGCDESSTSTICTDNTWNCDDNVLYQCVSGNWKSVKKCHKGTTCNQGAAACIEDETRDAQCLANEHIFAEQCEPDDVNHCGSHFNDCAKMAGWKSGKCIDKTCIAIECATGYHLANRTNADSKAIAICDEDTHDACGSANLKCDADQICTQGVCSNTCQFGEVVCKGSCINPETNAKYCGADASCLNYTACSETEQCIAGKCVISSCTNPEESLCREDGQRICVNINGDNPKHCGGCGAKCNENELCQNGQCVINSCVENACLYNNACINRTDKCGKQCMNCNSDNHALTGLCQDGTCITLSCVDGYHLYENTCEADSLEHCGAHGNACNVEGATNICANGMCSFTCKEGYVESNGSCLPVMISTWEVTSNNLNVVFPIQGRAGTVVIDWGDDTRSEIASGNAKYISHTYLNAGIYVITVFGTIEKWSCCEDLEECREKKACDSLLSIRSFGNVAFGRNAFAFTQKLESLPTQGTVKFYKNDAAYAFYRSSFNNDISGWDTSSITNMSHMFQGAWAFNQPIENWNVSNVTDMSYMFAGHKYYRYDGSIERLLPTDFNQPLNNWNVSNVTNMKGMFSVADEFNQPLENWDVSNVTDMSAMFEYAESFNQPLNNWDVSNVTDMNNMFSDANRFNHSLNKWNVSNVTDMDSMFYSADAFNQPLENWNVSNVTNMSFMFAYAEAFNRPLNNWNVSNVTNMSYMFSRAYKFNQPLENWNVSNVTNMEGMFLLALAFNQPLENWNVSNVTNMSHMFHGAWAFNQPIENWNVSNVTDMFYMFSGASAFNQPIENWDVSNVTDMFRMFSGASTFNQPLNKWNVSNVTDMSNMFSEATAFNQPLNKWNVSNVTDMEEMFKDARAFNQPLNNWDVSEVWDMRRMFSGASAFNQPLNNWNVSNVAYMGQMFSDSGLNQENYCKTVKGGYSSEWSKYNLGLEYLCE
;
A
#
# COMPACT_ATOMS: atom_id res chain seq x y z
N MET A 1 -0.37 40.02 -1.66
CA MET A 1 -0.39 40.50 -0.28
C MET A 1 -1.80 40.96 0.18
N LYS A 2 -2.84 40.16 0.05
CA LYS A 2 -4.17 40.50 0.64
C LYS A 2 -5.06 39.30 0.94
N HIS A 3 -4.51 38.09 1.04
CA HIS A 3 -5.32 36.88 1.36
C HIS A 3 -4.85 36.05 2.58
N ASN A 4 -3.81 36.48 3.33
CA ASN A 4 -3.31 35.71 4.49
C ASN A 4 -3.85 36.16 5.86
N LYS A 5 -4.92 36.97 5.93
CA LYS A 5 -5.50 37.37 7.23
C LYS A 5 -6.76 36.63 7.65
N LEU A 6 -7.30 35.72 6.81
CA LEU A 6 -8.49 34.93 7.17
C LEU A 6 -8.20 33.53 7.71
N TYR A 7 -6.98 33.01 7.54
CA TYR A 7 -6.64 31.67 8.04
C TYR A 7 -6.26 31.62 9.54
N TRP A 8 -5.85 32.75 10.12
CA TRP A 8 -5.44 32.84 11.53
C TRP A 8 -6.59 32.92 12.55
N LEU A 9 -7.78 33.31 12.14
CA LEU A 9 -8.95 33.39 13.04
C LEU A 9 -9.76 32.08 13.14
N SER A 10 -9.60 31.15 12.21
CA SER A 10 -10.29 29.86 12.29
C SER A 10 -9.54 28.79 13.12
N VAL A 11 -8.20 28.86 13.19
CA VAL A 11 -7.38 27.89 13.97
C VAL A 11 -7.37 28.21 15.47
N VAL A 12 -7.49 29.49 15.84
CA VAL A 12 -7.58 29.87 17.27
C VAL A 12 -8.98 29.62 17.85
N ALA A 13 -10.03 29.63 17.02
CA ALA A 13 -11.39 29.30 17.47
C ALA A 13 -11.63 27.77 17.64
N THR A 14 -10.82 26.92 17.00
CA THR A 14 -10.95 25.44 17.12
C THR A 14 -10.13 24.88 18.29
N MET A 15 -9.11 25.58 18.77
CA MET A 15 -8.32 25.16 19.94
C MET A 15 -8.90 25.57 21.31
N LEU A 16 -9.97 26.37 21.36
CA LEU A 16 -10.63 26.77 22.62
C LEU A 16 -11.86 25.94 22.96
N ILE A 17 -12.19 24.88 22.18
CA ILE A 17 -13.34 23.99 22.42
C ILE A 17 -12.92 22.56 22.84
N ALA A 18 -11.64 22.25 22.93
CA ALA A 18 -11.13 20.91 23.26
C ALA A 18 -10.49 20.77 24.66
N VAL A 19 -10.84 21.62 25.62
CA VAL A 19 -10.43 21.42 27.03
C VAL A 19 -11.67 21.57 27.92
N GLY A 20 -12.18 20.41 28.33
CA GLY A 20 -13.15 20.33 29.43
C GLY A 20 -14.42 19.59 29.12
N CYS A 21 -14.39 18.26 29.15
CA CYS A 21 -15.53 17.47 29.59
C CYS A 21 -15.01 16.46 30.60
N ASP A 22 -15.10 16.85 31.85
CA ASP A 22 -15.06 15.94 33.01
C ASP A 22 -16.47 15.41 33.23
N GLU A 23 -16.56 14.14 33.58
CA GLU A 23 -17.81 13.46 33.84
C GLU A 23 -18.57 14.08 35.01
N SER A 24 -19.82 14.34 34.79
CA SER A 24 -20.91 14.62 35.71
C SER A 24 -21.45 16.04 35.65
N SER A 25 -22.49 16.24 34.84
CA SER A 25 -23.74 16.87 35.24
C SER A 25 -24.63 17.18 34.03
N THR A 26 -25.85 16.74 34.11
CA THR A 26 -27.03 17.04 33.32
C THR A 26 -27.26 18.52 33.16
N SER A 27 -27.08 19.08 31.95
CA SER A 27 -27.85 20.10 31.25
C SER A 27 -27.03 20.75 30.15
N THR A 28 -26.88 20.10 29.02
CA THR A 28 -26.41 20.77 27.81
C THR A 28 -27.59 21.37 27.10
N ILE A 29 -27.72 22.71 27.17
CA ILE A 29 -28.62 23.48 26.32
C ILE A 29 -28.17 23.27 24.87
N CYS A 30 -29.00 22.65 24.03
CA CYS A 30 -28.77 22.44 22.63
C CYS A 30 -29.43 23.52 21.78
N THR A 31 -29.05 23.65 20.52
CA THR A 31 -29.67 24.57 19.58
C THR A 31 -30.84 23.91 18.85
N ASP A 32 -32.01 24.49 18.83
CA ASP A 32 -33.22 23.93 18.22
C ASP A 32 -32.95 23.45 16.78
N ASN A 33 -33.48 22.26 16.46
CA ASN A 33 -33.32 21.53 15.20
C ASN A 33 -31.90 20.97 14.91
N THR A 34 -31.00 20.94 15.88
CA THR A 34 -29.79 20.11 15.78
C THR A 34 -30.06 18.66 16.13
N TRP A 35 -29.23 17.77 15.59
CA TRP A 35 -29.35 16.33 15.80
C TRP A 35 -28.09 15.80 16.48
N ASN A 36 -28.25 14.78 17.31
CA ASN A 36 -27.15 14.07 17.96
C ASN A 36 -27.40 12.56 17.96
N CYS A 37 -26.33 11.79 17.95
CA CYS A 37 -26.36 10.33 18.08
C CYS A 37 -25.62 9.89 19.34
N ASP A 38 -26.30 9.14 20.17
CA ASP A 38 -25.74 8.56 21.39
C ASP A 38 -26.30 7.16 21.60
N ASP A 39 -25.46 6.18 21.92
CA ASP A 39 -25.81 4.75 22.10
C ASP A 39 -26.76 4.19 21.02
N ASN A 40 -26.51 4.55 19.77
CA ASN A 40 -27.34 4.18 18.61
C ASN A 40 -28.79 4.68 18.71
N VAL A 41 -29.01 5.76 19.42
CA VAL A 41 -30.28 6.50 19.50
C VAL A 41 -30.12 7.87 18.89
N LEU A 42 -31.03 8.22 17.99
CA LEU A 42 -31.08 9.53 17.35
C LEU A 42 -31.86 10.50 18.22
N TYR A 43 -31.25 11.61 18.58
CA TYR A 43 -31.84 12.69 19.38
C TYR A 43 -31.99 13.94 18.53
N GLN A 44 -33.09 14.67 18.72
CA GLN A 44 -33.31 15.99 18.18
C GLN A 44 -33.39 17.02 19.31
N CYS A 45 -32.74 18.16 19.12
CA CYS A 45 -32.89 19.30 20.03
C CYS A 45 -34.24 19.99 19.80
N VAL A 46 -35.04 20.03 20.84
CA VAL A 46 -36.36 20.70 20.86
C VAL A 46 -36.46 21.57 22.08
N SER A 47 -36.58 22.88 21.87
CA SER A 47 -36.67 23.90 22.96
C SER A 47 -35.48 23.82 23.93
N GLY A 48 -34.25 23.68 23.39
CA GLY A 48 -33.02 23.65 24.14
C GLY A 48 -32.73 22.34 24.90
N ASN A 49 -33.48 21.25 24.66
CA ASN A 49 -33.30 19.95 25.28
C ASN A 49 -33.24 18.84 24.25
N TRP A 50 -32.36 17.86 24.47
CA TRP A 50 -32.27 16.66 23.64
C TRP A 50 -33.42 15.70 23.91
N LYS A 51 -34.22 15.40 22.88
CA LYS A 51 -35.27 14.38 22.90
C LYS A 51 -34.91 13.22 22.00
N SER A 52 -35.00 12.00 22.51
CA SER A 52 -34.86 10.80 21.68
C SER A 52 -35.99 10.70 20.68
N VAL A 53 -35.64 10.61 19.39
CA VAL A 53 -36.62 10.53 18.29
C VAL A 53 -36.77 9.09 17.82
N LYS A 54 -35.65 8.36 17.69
CA LYS A 54 -35.64 7.00 17.16
C LYS A 54 -34.44 6.23 17.68
N LYS A 55 -34.68 5.02 18.18
CA LYS A 55 -33.64 4.03 18.42
C LYS A 55 -33.43 3.25 17.12
N CYS A 56 -32.20 3.20 16.63
CA CYS A 56 -31.88 2.48 15.43
C CYS A 56 -32.03 0.97 15.64
N HIS A 57 -32.61 0.29 14.65
CA HIS A 57 -32.79 -1.16 14.70
C HIS A 57 -31.49 -1.90 14.47
N LYS A 58 -31.46 -3.20 14.79
CA LYS A 58 -30.32 -4.07 14.53
C LYS A 58 -29.98 -4.07 13.03
N GLY A 59 -28.75 -3.77 12.66
CA GLY A 59 -28.32 -3.62 11.26
C GLY A 59 -28.34 -2.20 10.70
N THR A 60 -28.74 -1.21 11.52
CA THR A 60 -28.67 0.20 11.14
C THR A 60 -27.88 0.99 12.17
N THR A 61 -27.13 1.99 11.74
CA THR A 61 -26.40 2.90 12.63
C THR A 61 -27.01 4.30 12.59
N CYS A 62 -26.87 5.00 13.70
CA CYS A 62 -27.33 6.37 13.81
C CYS A 62 -26.37 7.31 13.08
N ASN A 63 -26.89 8.11 12.13
CA ASN A 63 -26.13 9.13 11.42
C ASN A 63 -26.65 10.51 11.74
N GLN A 64 -25.84 11.29 12.43
CA GLN A 64 -26.15 12.65 12.87
C GLN A 64 -26.30 13.61 11.67
N GLY A 65 -25.47 13.48 10.65
CA GLY A 65 -25.51 14.36 9.48
C GLY A 65 -26.72 14.12 8.57
N ALA A 66 -27.21 12.89 8.49
CA ALA A 66 -28.40 12.51 7.73
C ALA A 66 -29.70 12.66 8.53
N ALA A 67 -29.63 12.91 9.87
CA ALA A 67 -30.74 12.91 10.81
C ALA A 67 -31.61 11.64 10.71
N ALA A 68 -30.99 10.49 10.48
CA ALA A 68 -31.65 9.21 10.25
C ALA A 68 -30.82 8.01 10.76
N CYS A 69 -31.50 6.88 10.95
CA CYS A 69 -30.82 5.58 11.02
C CYS A 69 -30.57 5.11 9.59
N ILE A 70 -29.30 4.92 9.23
CA ILE A 70 -28.87 4.43 7.92
C ILE A 70 -28.43 2.97 8.03
N GLU A 71 -28.58 2.20 6.97
CA GLU A 71 -28.04 0.85 6.90
C GLU A 71 -26.52 0.91 6.92
N ASP A 72 -25.90 0.05 7.71
CA ASP A 72 -24.45 -0.09 7.76
C ASP A 72 -24.06 -1.06 6.65
N GLU A 73 -23.62 -0.52 5.52
CA GLU A 73 -23.21 -1.30 4.35
C GLU A 73 -21.98 -2.23 4.61
N THR A 74 -21.40 -2.17 5.82
CA THR A 74 -20.22 -2.96 6.19
C THR A 74 -20.53 -4.20 7.02
N ARG A 75 -21.81 -4.55 7.23
CA ARG A 75 -22.20 -5.74 7.99
C ARG A 75 -23.04 -6.70 7.18
N ASP A 76 -22.71 -8.00 7.30
CA ASP A 76 -23.61 -9.13 7.04
C ASP A 76 -24.88 -8.96 7.90
N ALA A 77 -25.83 -8.19 7.43
CA ALA A 77 -26.90 -7.59 8.24
C ALA A 77 -28.05 -8.55 8.54
N GLN A 78 -27.90 -9.88 8.33
CA GLN A 78 -29.05 -10.82 8.45
C GLN A 78 -28.91 -11.88 9.53
N CYS A 79 -27.70 -12.18 10.05
CA CYS A 79 -27.52 -13.28 11.00
C CYS A 79 -27.19 -12.81 12.41
N LEU A 80 -27.47 -13.65 13.42
CA LEU A 80 -27.09 -13.43 14.82
C LEU A 80 -25.56 -13.52 14.99
N ALA A 81 -25.05 -13.08 16.15
CA ALA A 81 -23.60 -13.05 16.44
C ALA A 81 -22.89 -14.42 16.33
N ASN A 82 -23.64 -15.52 16.41
CA ASN A 82 -23.14 -16.91 16.33
C ASN A 82 -23.70 -17.62 15.10
N GLU A 83 -23.93 -16.91 14.02
CA GLU A 83 -24.45 -17.46 12.77
C GLU A 83 -23.68 -16.84 11.61
N HIS A 84 -23.58 -17.57 10.50
CA HIS A 84 -23.03 -17.09 9.23
C HIS A 84 -24.04 -17.32 8.09
N ILE A 85 -23.86 -16.62 6.98
CA ILE A 85 -24.74 -16.75 5.80
C ILE A 85 -24.22 -17.89 4.91
N PHE A 86 -25.11 -18.85 4.61
CA PHE A 86 -24.91 -19.81 3.56
C PHE A 86 -26.18 -19.97 2.72
N ALA A 87 -26.07 -19.89 1.41
CA ALA A 87 -27.19 -19.98 0.47
C ALA A 87 -28.38 -19.06 0.84
N GLU A 88 -28.10 -17.82 1.25
CA GLU A 88 -29.08 -16.79 1.66
C GLU A 88 -29.83 -17.11 2.99
N GLN A 89 -29.36 -18.08 3.75
CA GLN A 89 -29.90 -18.43 5.06
C GLN A 89 -28.84 -18.30 6.15
N CYS A 90 -29.28 -17.96 7.36
CA CYS A 90 -28.41 -17.95 8.54
C CYS A 90 -28.25 -19.34 9.11
N GLU A 91 -27.00 -19.84 9.19
CA GLU A 91 -26.66 -21.10 9.83
C GLU A 91 -25.92 -20.87 11.13
N PRO A 92 -26.16 -21.65 12.20
CA PRO A 92 -25.46 -21.53 13.47
C PRO A 92 -23.96 -21.81 13.31
N ASP A 93 -23.12 -21.01 13.97
CA ASP A 93 -21.70 -21.30 14.11
C ASP A 93 -21.51 -22.44 15.11
N ASP A 94 -21.15 -23.60 14.65
CA ASP A 94 -20.78 -24.77 15.44
C ASP A 94 -19.34 -25.21 15.15
N VAL A 95 -18.89 -26.33 15.72
CA VAL A 95 -17.53 -26.82 15.49
C VAL A 95 -17.25 -27.29 14.07
N ASN A 96 -18.28 -27.59 13.29
CA ASN A 96 -18.17 -28.07 11.91
C ASN A 96 -18.36 -26.93 10.89
N HIS A 97 -18.95 -25.81 11.31
CA HIS A 97 -19.31 -24.67 10.45
C HIS A 97 -19.02 -23.35 11.16
N CYS A 98 -17.78 -23.13 11.58
CA CYS A 98 -17.40 -21.95 12.36
C CYS A 98 -17.09 -20.73 11.46
N GLY A 99 -17.95 -19.73 11.48
CA GLY A 99 -17.82 -18.49 10.71
C GLY A 99 -18.12 -18.64 9.23
N SER A 100 -18.09 -19.87 8.71
CA SER A 100 -18.51 -20.19 7.32
C SER A 100 -18.89 -21.66 7.22
N HIS A 101 -19.73 -21.99 6.24
CA HIS A 101 -20.25 -23.36 6.02
C HIS A 101 -19.16 -24.43 5.85
N PHE A 102 -17.98 -24.07 5.38
CA PHE A 102 -16.86 -25.00 5.10
C PHE A 102 -15.75 -24.98 6.14
N ASN A 103 -15.87 -24.18 7.20
CA ASN A 103 -14.83 -24.05 8.20
C ASN A 103 -15.04 -25.01 9.39
N ASP A 104 -14.61 -26.25 9.22
CA ASP A 104 -14.69 -27.31 10.21
C ASP A 104 -13.51 -27.26 11.18
N CYS A 105 -13.74 -26.77 12.39
CA CYS A 105 -12.72 -26.65 13.43
C CYS A 105 -12.11 -28.00 13.82
N ALA A 106 -12.86 -29.10 13.70
CA ALA A 106 -12.37 -30.43 14.04
C ALA A 106 -11.28 -30.94 13.09
N LYS A 107 -11.11 -30.32 11.91
CA LYS A 107 -10.08 -30.64 10.94
C LYS A 107 -8.76 -29.85 11.11
N MET A 108 -8.69 -28.96 12.09
CA MET A 108 -7.47 -28.21 12.33
C MET A 108 -6.36 -29.11 12.88
N ALA A 109 -5.11 -28.85 12.45
CA ALA A 109 -3.97 -29.63 12.88
C ALA A 109 -3.80 -29.60 14.40
N GLY A 110 -3.60 -30.77 15.02
CA GLY A 110 -3.40 -30.87 16.46
C GLY A 110 -4.66 -30.68 17.32
N TRP A 111 -5.82 -30.52 16.73
CA TRP A 111 -7.08 -30.35 17.44
C TRP A 111 -7.60 -31.65 18.06
N LYS A 112 -7.96 -31.62 19.33
CA LYS A 112 -8.62 -32.75 20.03
C LYS A 112 -10.04 -32.39 20.43
N SER A 113 -10.23 -31.22 21.01
CA SER A 113 -11.55 -30.66 21.34
C SER A 113 -11.51 -29.15 21.40
N GLY A 114 -12.64 -28.54 21.11
CA GLY A 114 -12.78 -27.08 21.15
C GLY A 114 -14.19 -26.64 20.82
N LYS A 115 -14.36 -25.36 20.54
CA LYS A 115 -15.65 -24.76 20.19
C LYS A 115 -15.48 -23.55 19.28
N CYS A 116 -16.56 -23.22 18.58
CA CYS A 116 -16.68 -21.99 17.81
C CYS A 116 -17.19 -20.87 18.73
N ILE A 117 -16.45 -19.76 18.80
CA ILE A 117 -16.87 -18.56 19.55
C ILE A 117 -16.60 -17.34 18.67
N ASP A 118 -17.60 -16.50 18.47
CA ASP A 118 -17.52 -15.30 17.66
C ASP A 118 -16.88 -15.60 16.28
N LYS A 119 -17.39 -16.62 15.59
CA LYS A 119 -16.94 -17.07 14.26
C LYS A 119 -15.47 -17.51 14.19
N THR A 120 -14.85 -17.82 15.33
CA THR A 120 -13.46 -18.24 15.43
C THR A 120 -13.34 -19.58 16.13
N CYS A 121 -12.55 -20.50 15.57
CA CYS A 121 -12.22 -21.77 16.18
C CYS A 121 -11.31 -21.59 17.39
N ILE A 122 -11.71 -22.07 18.57
CA ILE A 122 -10.93 -22.00 19.80
C ILE A 122 -10.70 -23.41 20.34
N ALA A 123 -9.44 -23.81 20.42
CA ALA A 123 -9.07 -25.11 20.98
C ALA A 123 -9.24 -25.13 22.51
N ILE A 124 -9.79 -26.24 23.03
CA ILE A 124 -9.89 -26.51 24.48
C ILE A 124 -8.85 -27.56 24.88
N GLU A 125 -8.69 -28.59 24.06
CA GLU A 125 -7.66 -29.63 24.23
C GLU A 125 -6.96 -29.90 22.90
N CYS A 126 -5.66 -30.11 22.99
CA CYS A 126 -4.84 -30.48 21.84
C CYS A 126 -4.53 -31.98 21.81
N ALA A 127 -4.29 -32.51 20.62
CA ALA A 127 -3.83 -33.88 20.44
C ALA A 127 -2.39 -34.05 20.94
N THR A 128 -1.98 -35.29 21.19
CA THR A 128 -0.60 -35.60 21.63
C THR A 128 0.43 -35.06 20.65
N GLY A 129 1.44 -34.36 21.15
CA GLY A 129 2.46 -33.68 20.36
C GLY A 129 2.11 -32.23 19.98
N TYR A 130 1.04 -31.68 20.52
CA TYR A 130 0.62 -30.29 20.38
C TYR A 130 0.27 -29.69 21.74
N HIS A 131 0.51 -28.40 21.90
CA HIS A 131 0.15 -27.66 23.10
C HIS A 131 -0.80 -26.51 22.80
N LEU A 132 -1.54 -26.06 23.79
CA LEU A 132 -2.39 -24.88 23.73
C LEU A 132 -1.51 -23.63 23.71
N ALA A 133 -1.54 -22.89 22.61
CA ALA A 133 -0.89 -21.60 22.46
C ALA A 133 -1.94 -20.48 22.40
N ASN A 134 -1.66 -19.37 23.10
CA ASN A 134 -2.49 -18.17 23.01
C ASN A 134 -1.90 -17.26 21.93
N ARG A 135 -2.65 -17.05 20.86
CA ARG A 135 -2.34 -16.08 19.81
C ARG A 135 -3.40 -15.00 19.75
N THR A 136 -3.09 -13.86 19.18
CA THR A 136 -4.07 -12.82 18.87
C THR A 136 -4.54 -12.99 17.45
N ASN A 137 -5.86 -12.98 17.21
CA ASN A 137 -6.43 -12.95 15.85
C ASN A 137 -6.35 -11.54 15.27
N ALA A 138 -6.79 -11.37 14.03
CA ALA A 138 -6.80 -10.09 13.32
C ALA A 138 -7.53 -8.96 14.08
N ASP A 139 -8.47 -9.30 14.96
CA ASP A 139 -9.25 -8.36 15.78
C ASP A 139 -8.59 -8.10 17.16
N SER A 140 -7.34 -8.47 17.36
CA SER A 140 -6.57 -8.35 18.62
C SER A 140 -7.20 -9.09 19.81
N LYS A 141 -8.08 -10.08 19.55
CA LYS A 141 -8.61 -10.96 20.59
C LYS A 141 -7.66 -12.14 20.82
N ALA A 142 -7.39 -12.48 22.07
CA ALA A 142 -6.62 -13.68 22.41
C ALA A 142 -7.43 -14.93 22.08
N ILE A 143 -6.87 -15.81 21.24
CA ILE A 143 -7.45 -17.10 20.87
C ILE A 143 -6.52 -18.24 21.27
N ALA A 144 -7.08 -19.36 21.69
CA ALA A 144 -6.33 -20.58 21.96
C ALA A 144 -6.35 -21.50 20.74
N ILE A 145 -5.18 -21.85 20.23
CA ILE A 145 -4.96 -22.76 19.11
C ILE A 145 -4.02 -23.89 19.54
N CYS A 146 -3.92 -24.93 18.74
CA CYS A 146 -2.98 -26.02 19.01
C CYS A 146 -1.73 -25.84 18.13
N ASP A 147 -0.58 -25.55 18.77
CA ASP A 147 0.73 -25.48 18.10
C ASP A 147 1.49 -26.79 18.31
N GLU A 148 2.25 -27.24 17.29
CA GLU A 148 3.07 -28.45 17.35
C GLU A 148 4.21 -28.29 18.37
N ASP A 149 4.38 -29.26 19.27
CA ASP A 149 5.50 -29.31 20.21
C ASP A 149 6.80 -29.60 19.45
N THR A 150 7.71 -28.62 19.44
CA THR A 150 9.04 -28.75 18.82
C THR A 150 10.13 -28.42 19.83
N HIS A 151 11.40 -28.74 19.50
CA HIS A 151 12.56 -28.38 20.31
C HIS A 151 12.63 -26.85 20.57
N ASP A 152 12.26 -26.03 19.58
CA ASP A 152 12.31 -24.56 19.68
C ASP A 152 11.02 -23.92 20.22
N ALA A 153 9.94 -24.70 20.35
CA ALA A 153 8.63 -24.24 20.87
C ALA A 153 7.95 -25.39 21.63
N CYS A 154 8.18 -25.49 22.94
CA CYS A 154 7.69 -26.58 23.77
C CYS A 154 6.67 -26.05 24.80
N GLY A 155 5.45 -26.59 24.78
CA GLY A 155 4.39 -26.28 25.71
C GLY A 155 3.78 -24.89 25.54
N SER A 156 2.76 -24.62 26.34
CA SER A 156 1.98 -23.38 26.29
C SER A 156 2.76 -22.08 26.51
N ALA A 157 4.00 -22.17 27.01
CA ALA A 157 4.90 -21.04 27.20
C ALA A 157 5.89 -20.84 26.03
N ASN A 158 5.81 -21.66 24.97
CA ASN A 158 6.74 -21.65 23.85
C ASN A 158 8.22 -21.69 24.28
N LEU A 159 8.53 -22.55 25.26
CA LEU A 159 9.87 -22.66 25.80
C LEU A 159 10.79 -23.33 24.76
N LYS A 160 11.96 -22.77 24.55
CA LYS A 160 13.04 -23.42 23.80
C LYS A 160 13.75 -24.40 24.73
N CYS A 161 13.81 -25.69 24.34
CA CYS A 161 14.53 -26.69 25.08
C CYS A 161 16.05 -26.55 24.90
N ASP A 162 16.84 -26.99 25.89
CA ASP A 162 18.30 -27.00 25.81
C ASP A 162 18.75 -28.00 24.72
N ALA A 163 20.00 -27.87 24.26
CA ALA A 163 20.50 -28.61 23.09
C ALA A 163 20.46 -30.15 23.22
N ASP A 164 20.39 -30.68 24.46
CA ASP A 164 20.32 -32.09 24.83
C ASP A 164 18.92 -32.53 25.31
N GLN A 165 17.93 -31.64 25.24
CA GLN A 165 16.54 -31.89 25.64
C GLN A 165 15.62 -32.03 24.45
N ILE A 166 14.56 -32.77 24.64
CA ILE A 166 13.45 -32.95 23.67
C ILE A 166 12.14 -32.50 24.31
N CYS A 167 11.25 -32.01 23.48
CA CYS A 167 9.92 -31.63 23.92
C CYS A 167 9.01 -32.87 24.02
N THR A 168 8.54 -33.15 25.22
CA THR A 168 7.61 -34.26 25.49
C THR A 168 6.36 -33.71 26.17
N GLN A 169 5.20 -33.77 25.49
CA GLN A 169 3.93 -33.31 26.03
C GLN A 169 4.01 -31.87 26.61
N GLY A 170 4.68 -30.97 25.90
CA GLY A 170 4.81 -29.56 26.31
C GLY A 170 5.82 -29.32 27.44
N VAL A 171 6.69 -30.25 27.74
CA VAL A 171 7.75 -30.13 28.77
C VAL A 171 9.09 -30.56 28.18
N CYS A 172 10.12 -29.75 28.37
CA CYS A 172 11.48 -30.12 27.97
C CYS A 172 12.00 -31.28 28.89
N SER A 173 12.38 -32.42 28.31
CA SER A 173 12.83 -33.62 28.98
C SER A 173 14.04 -34.24 28.29
N ASN A 174 14.86 -34.96 29.03
CA ASN A 174 16.02 -35.65 28.49
C ASN A 174 15.67 -37.05 27.92
N THR A 175 14.46 -37.56 28.09
CA THR A 175 14.02 -38.87 27.60
C THR A 175 12.54 -38.85 27.20
N CYS A 176 12.21 -39.60 26.13
CA CYS A 176 10.81 -39.87 25.79
C CYS A 176 10.18 -40.92 26.71
N GLN A 177 8.83 -40.95 26.77
CA GLN A 177 8.09 -41.96 27.52
C GLN A 177 8.24 -43.35 26.84
N PHE A 178 7.97 -44.42 27.63
CA PHE A 178 8.05 -45.80 27.09
C PHE A 178 7.05 -45.96 25.93
N GLY A 179 7.58 -46.39 24.78
CA GLY A 179 6.78 -46.55 23.56
C GLY A 179 6.79 -45.35 22.60
N GLU A 180 7.45 -44.25 22.94
CA GLU A 180 7.62 -43.12 22.03
C GLU A 180 9.04 -43.08 21.44
N VAL A 181 9.18 -42.49 20.26
CA VAL A 181 10.46 -42.25 19.55
C VAL A 181 10.64 -40.77 19.28
N VAL A 182 11.92 -40.32 19.23
CA VAL A 182 12.24 -38.89 18.94
C VAL A 182 12.20 -38.66 17.46
N CYS A 183 11.25 -37.80 17.02
CA CYS A 183 11.20 -37.39 15.63
C CYS A 183 11.27 -35.85 15.55
N LYS A 184 12.33 -35.34 14.89
CA LYS A 184 12.56 -33.89 14.74
C LYS A 184 12.53 -33.09 16.05
N GLY A 185 13.07 -33.62 17.13
CA GLY A 185 13.18 -32.95 18.43
C GLY A 185 11.90 -33.01 19.28
N SER A 186 10.95 -33.87 18.92
CA SER A 186 9.73 -34.12 19.69
C SER A 186 9.54 -35.65 19.91
N CYS A 187 8.98 -36.05 21.03
CA CYS A 187 8.60 -37.45 21.29
C CYS A 187 7.22 -37.72 20.67
N ILE A 188 7.14 -38.75 19.84
CA ILE A 188 5.90 -39.15 19.18
C ILE A 188 5.64 -40.66 19.37
N ASN A 189 4.38 -41.05 19.43
CA ASN A 189 4.01 -42.47 19.45
C ASN A 189 3.88 -42.98 18.00
N PRO A 190 4.83 -43.86 17.52
CA PRO A 190 4.85 -44.32 16.16
C PRO A 190 3.70 -45.29 15.81
N GLU A 191 2.98 -45.80 16.80
CA GLU A 191 1.87 -46.72 16.58
C GLU A 191 0.54 -46.02 16.23
N THR A 192 0.44 -44.72 16.57
CA THR A 192 -0.79 -43.96 16.45
C THR A 192 -0.64 -42.66 15.68
N ASN A 193 0.58 -42.15 15.50
CA ASN A 193 0.80 -40.86 14.82
C ASN A 193 0.76 -41.03 13.30
N ALA A 194 -0.21 -40.46 12.63
CA ALA A 194 -0.44 -40.60 11.18
C ALA A 194 0.73 -40.07 10.34
N LYS A 195 1.45 -39.03 10.79
CA LYS A 195 2.57 -38.40 10.06
C LYS A 195 3.88 -39.24 10.15
N TYR A 196 4.04 -39.95 11.23
CA TYR A 196 5.24 -40.73 11.52
C TYR A 196 4.91 -42.19 11.85
N CYS A 197 3.97 -42.81 11.11
CA CYS A 197 3.45 -44.15 11.38
C CYS A 197 4.53 -45.22 11.18
N GLY A 198 4.73 -46.03 12.21
CA GLY A 198 5.74 -47.07 12.22
C GLY A 198 7.18 -46.56 12.30
N ALA A 199 7.43 -45.36 12.78
CA ALA A 199 8.77 -44.80 12.90
C ALA A 199 9.67 -45.65 13.76
N ASP A 200 10.89 -45.89 13.30
CA ASP A 200 11.92 -46.57 14.08
C ASP A 200 12.55 -45.63 15.12
N ALA A 201 13.40 -46.20 16.00
CA ALA A 201 14.04 -45.42 17.06
C ALA A 201 14.95 -44.28 16.56
N SER A 202 15.32 -44.28 15.28
CA SER A 202 16.14 -43.25 14.65
C SER A 202 15.27 -42.18 13.93
N CYS A 203 13.97 -42.44 13.81
CA CYS A 203 12.99 -41.64 13.01
C CYS A 203 13.42 -41.39 11.55
N LEU A 204 14.21 -42.28 10.98
CA LEU A 204 14.64 -42.23 9.58
C LEU A 204 13.75 -43.07 8.68
N ASN A 205 13.05 -44.07 9.23
CA ASN A 205 12.12 -44.95 8.51
C ASN A 205 10.73 -44.85 9.12
N TYR A 206 9.83 -44.17 8.44
CA TYR A 206 8.41 -44.05 8.79
C TYR A 206 7.56 -43.90 7.53
N THR A 207 6.26 -44.16 7.68
CA THR A 207 5.29 -43.97 6.60
C THR A 207 4.28 -42.90 7.04
N ALA A 208 4.10 -41.87 6.24
CA ALA A 208 2.98 -40.91 6.45
C ALA A 208 1.71 -41.50 5.84
N CYS A 209 0.66 -41.66 6.63
CA CYS A 209 -0.62 -42.18 6.18
C CYS A 209 -1.34 -41.16 5.31
N SER A 210 -2.05 -41.63 4.29
CA SER A 210 -2.91 -40.78 3.46
C SER A 210 -4.16 -40.31 4.22
N GLU A 211 -4.93 -39.37 3.66
CA GLU A 211 -6.16 -38.82 4.26
C GLU A 211 -7.25 -39.88 4.56
N THR A 212 -7.20 -41.01 3.85
CA THR A 212 -8.16 -42.14 4.02
C THR A 212 -7.64 -43.25 4.92
N GLU A 213 -6.46 -43.12 5.46
CA GLU A 213 -5.80 -44.10 6.30
C GLU A 213 -5.60 -43.58 7.74
N GLN A 214 -5.59 -44.48 8.69
CA GLN A 214 -5.23 -44.23 10.07
C GLN A 214 -4.00 -45.09 10.45
N CYS A 215 -3.14 -44.52 11.27
CA CYS A 215 -2.06 -45.31 11.86
C CYS A 215 -2.59 -46.17 12.99
N ILE A 216 -2.53 -47.48 12.83
CA ILE A 216 -2.92 -48.44 13.86
C ILE A 216 -1.80 -49.45 14.04
N ALA A 217 -1.28 -49.54 15.25
CA ALA A 217 -0.15 -50.41 15.59
C ALA A 217 1.06 -50.27 14.59
N GLY A 218 1.40 -49.00 14.28
CA GLY A 218 2.53 -48.65 13.45
C GLY A 218 2.38 -48.95 11.95
N LYS A 219 1.19 -49.17 11.46
CA LYS A 219 0.86 -49.35 10.03
C LYS A 219 -0.28 -48.47 9.59
N CYS A 220 -0.18 -47.92 8.39
CA CYS A 220 -1.29 -47.21 7.77
C CYS A 220 -2.37 -48.21 7.35
N VAL A 221 -3.60 -48.04 7.85
CA VAL A 221 -4.71 -48.96 7.60
C VAL A 221 -5.91 -48.14 7.08
N ILE A 222 -6.49 -48.60 5.97
CA ILE A 222 -7.63 -47.91 5.38
C ILE A 222 -8.78 -47.83 6.36
N SER A 223 -9.27 -46.63 6.61
CA SER A 223 -10.40 -46.33 7.52
C SER A 223 -11.72 -46.08 6.79
N SER A 224 -11.66 -45.67 5.53
CA SER A 224 -12.83 -45.44 4.66
C SER A 224 -12.45 -45.65 3.20
N CYS A 225 -13.43 -45.99 2.33
CA CYS A 225 -13.19 -46.07 0.90
C CYS A 225 -13.48 -44.72 0.24
N THR A 226 -12.64 -44.34 -0.72
CA THR A 226 -12.79 -43.14 -1.52
C THR A 226 -13.88 -43.19 -2.57
N ASN A 227 -14.19 -44.39 -3.04
CA ASN A 227 -15.25 -44.59 -4.03
C ASN A 227 -16.55 -45.03 -3.32
N PRO A 228 -17.68 -44.33 -3.49
CA PRO A 228 -18.96 -44.65 -2.83
C PRO A 228 -19.56 -45.98 -3.31
N GLU A 229 -19.07 -46.56 -4.41
CA GLU A 229 -19.51 -47.88 -4.93
C GLU A 229 -18.75 -49.05 -4.30
N GLU A 230 -17.73 -48.79 -3.48
CA GLU A 230 -16.88 -49.76 -2.82
C GLU A 230 -17.30 -49.94 -1.33
N SER A 231 -17.25 -51.19 -0.89
CA SER A 231 -17.48 -51.57 0.51
C SER A 231 -16.17 -51.97 1.19
N LEU A 232 -15.96 -51.50 2.44
CA LEU A 232 -14.78 -51.84 3.22
C LEU A 232 -14.91 -53.28 3.75
N CYS A 233 -14.15 -54.21 3.11
CA CYS A 233 -14.16 -55.61 3.45
C CYS A 233 -12.88 -56.01 4.20
N ARG A 234 -12.91 -57.19 4.88
CA ARG A 234 -11.71 -57.79 5.49
C ARG A 234 -11.31 -59.03 4.69
N GLU A 235 -10.07 -59.09 4.15
CA GLU A 235 -9.48 -60.24 3.51
C GLU A 235 -8.12 -60.55 4.14
N ASP A 236 -7.90 -61.76 4.57
CA ASP A 236 -6.65 -62.20 5.24
C ASP A 236 -6.21 -61.31 6.43
N GLY A 237 -7.16 -60.72 7.16
CA GLY A 237 -6.89 -59.90 8.35
C GLY A 237 -6.68 -58.43 8.05
N GLN A 238 -6.58 -58.06 6.77
CA GLN A 238 -6.42 -56.67 6.33
C GLN A 238 -7.75 -56.06 5.90
N ARG A 239 -7.86 -54.69 5.99
CA ARG A 239 -9.03 -53.96 5.44
C ARG A 239 -8.72 -53.51 4.03
N ILE A 240 -9.59 -53.83 3.11
CA ILE A 240 -9.49 -53.46 1.70
C ILE A 240 -10.84 -52.88 1.20
N CYS A 241 -10.77 -51.95 0.25
CA CYS A 241 -11.97 -51.44 -0.44
C CYS A 241 -12.23 -52.30 -1.66
N VAL A 242 -13.46 -52.82 -1.76
CA VAL A 242 -13.83 -53.74 -2.81
C VAL A 242 -15.22 -53.36 -3.35
N ASN A 243 -15.37 -53.26 -4.66
CA ASN A 243 -16.66 -53.17 -5.30
C ASN A 243 -17.34 -54.52 -5.24
N ILE A 244 -18.33 -54.72 -4.34
CA ILE A 244 -19.05 -55.98 -4.13
C ILE A 244 -20.04 -56.27 -5.26
N ASN A 245 -20.37 -55.29 -6.10
CA ASN A 245 -21.22 -55.41 -7.30
C ASN A 245 -20.40 -55.56 -8.59
N GLY A 246 -19.05 -55.47 -8.51
CA GLY A 246 -18.14 -55.66 -9.62
C GLY A 246 -17.82 -57.14 -9.88
N ASP A 247 -16.77 -57.39 -10.70
CA ASP A 247 -16.41 -58.74 -11.23
C ASP A 247 -15.51 -59.54 -10.28
N ASN A 248 -15.49 -59.21 -9.00
CA ASN A 248 -14.62 -59.92 -8.04
C ASN A 248 -15.27 -61.21 -7.51
N PRO A 249 -14.78 -62.39 -7.90
CA PRO A 249 -15.45 -63.65 -7.56
C PRO A 249 -15.37 -64.02 -6.07
N LYS A 250 -14.55 -63.29 -5.28
CA LYS A 250 -14.40 -63.53 -3.84
C LYS A 250 -15.33 -62.66 -2.98
N HIS A 251 -15.93 -61.65 -3.54
CA HIS A 251 -16.80 -60.67 -2.84
C HIS A 251 -18.02 -60.32 -3.63
N CYS A 252 -18.65 -61.28 -4.33
CA CYS A 252 -19.79 -61.06 -5.22
C CYS A 252 -21.09 -60.84 -4.49
N GLY A 253 -21.64 -59.59 -4.55
CA GLY A 253 -22.87 -59.19 -3.85
C GLY A 253 -22.72 -58.98 -2.34
N GLY A 254 -21.53 -59.15 -1.79
CA GLY A 254 -21.24 -58.96 -0.37
C GLY A 254 -19.82 -59.38 0.03
N CYS A 255 -19.32 -58.78 1.13
CA CYS A 255 -17.99 -59.14 1.65
C CYS A 255 -17.84 -60.63 1.92
N GLY A 256 -16.93 -61.33 1.21
CA GLY A 256 -16.67 -62.74 1.40
C GLY A 256 -17.64 -63.70 0.70
N ALA A 257 -18.62 -63.22 -0.05
CA ALA A 257 -19.49 -64.04 -0.86
C ALA A 257 -18.74 -64.53 -2.11
N LYS A 258 -18.46 -65.81 -2.20
CA LYS A 258 -17.67 -66.43 -3.29
C LYS A 258 -18.56 -67.17 -4.30
N CYS A 259 -18.25 -66.98 -5.58
CA CYS A 259 -18.81 -67.78 -6.65
C CYS A 259 -18.13 -69.19 -6.76
N ASN A 260 -18.82 -70.18 -7.34
CA ASN A 260 -18.28 -71.51 -7.61
C ASN A 260 -17.19 -71.48 -8.72
N GLU A 261 -16.40 -72.53 -8.84
CA GLU A 261 -15.27 -72.56 -9.78
C GLU A 261 -15.62 -72.33 -11.25
N ASN A 262 -16.89 -72.55 -11.67
CA ASN A 262 -17.38 -72.34 -13.04
C ASN A 262 -18.25 -71.07 -13.16
N GLU A 263 -18.26 -70.22 -12.22
CA GLU A 263 -19.07 -68.97 -12.20
C GLU A 263 -18.17 -67.73 -12.10
N LEU A 264 -18.61 -66.68 -12.75
CA LEU A 264 -18.03 -65.36 -12.63
C LEU A 264 -19.00 -64.40 -11.87
N CYS A 265 -18.43 -63.44 -11.12
CA CYS A 265 -19.27 -62.38 -10.57
C CYS A 265 -19.60 -61.35 -11.60
N GLN A 266 -20.89 -61.03 -11.80
CA GLN A 266 -21.35 -59.91 -12.63
C GLN A 266 -22.46 -59.17 -11.89
N ASN A 267 -22.31 -57.89 -11.70
CA ASN A 267 -23.29 -57.04 -11.01
C ASN A 267 -23.75 -57.64 -9.67
N GLY A 268 -22.79 -58.18 -8.87
CA GLY A 268 -23.07 -58.73 -7.57
C GLY A 268 -23.76 -60.11 -7.60
N GLN A 269 -23.84 -60.83 -8.72
CA GLN A 269 -24.44 -62.16 -8.87
C GLN A 269 -23.44 -63.11 -9.54
N CYS A 270 -23.37 -64.36 -9.05
CA CYS A 270 -22.59 -65.40 -9.68
C CYS A 270 -23.31 -65.95 -10.94
N VAL A 271 -22.62 -65.88 -12.07
CA VAL A 271 -23.12 -66.35 -13.37
C VAL A 271 -22.17 -67.39 -13.92
N ILE A 272 -22.69 -68.36 -14.70
CA ILE A 272 -21.92 -69.44 -15.29
C ILE A 272 -20.85 -68.88 -16.23
N ASN A 273 -19.56 -69.26 -16.01
CA ASN A 273 -18.41 -68.78 -16.78
C ASN A 273 -17.98 -69.73 -17.92
N SER A 274 -18.29 -71.01 -17.85
CA SER A 274 -17.86 -71.98 -18.85
C SER A 274 -18.87 -73.11 -19.07
N CYS A 275 -19.05 -73.51 -20.32
CA CYS A 275 -19.89 -74.67 -20.75
C CYS A 275 -19.04 -75.84 -21.25
N VAL A 276 -19.62 -77.04 -21.32
CA VAL A 276 -18.99 -78.23 -21.91
C VAL A 276 -18.70 -78.10 -23.42
N GLU A 277 -17.85 -78.94 -23.97
CA GLU A 277 -17.51 -78.91 -25.40
C GLU A 277 -18.72 -78.85 -26.32
N ASN A 278 -18.67 -77.99 -27.35
CA ASN A 278 -19.70 -77.57 -28.30
C ASN A 278 -20.88 -76.76 -27.81
N ALA A 279 -20.86 -76.22 -26.64
CA ALA A 279 -21.80 -75.21 -26.19
C ALA A 279 -21.11 -73.95 -25.70
N CYS A 280 -21.77 -72.80 -25.81
CA CYS A 280 -21.26 -71.55 -25.32
C CYS A 280 -22.26 -70.85 -24.38
N LEU A 281 -21.78 -70.09 -23.48
CA LEU A 281 -22.57 -69.37 -22.46
C LEU A 281 -23.25 -68.16 -23.05
N TYR A 282 -24.56 -68.06 -22.96
CA TYR A 282 -25.36 -66.95 -23.37
C TYR A 282 -26.57 -66.77 -22.43
N ASN A 283 -26.75 -65.51 -21.90
CA ASN A 283 -27.74 -65.19 -20.90
C ASN A 283 -27.82 -66.23 -19.75
N ASN A 284 -26.65 -66.53 -19.15
CA ASN A 284 -26.49 -67.46 -18.05
C ASN A 284 -27.00 -68.91 -18.31
N ALA A 285 -26.99 -69.31 -19.54
CA ALA A 285 -27.35 -70.68 -20.00
C ALA A 285 -26.38 -71.13 -21.06
N CYS A 286 -26.01 -72.40 -21.03
CA CYS A 286 -25.20 -72.99 -22.09
C CYS A 286 -26.05 -73.38 -23.35
N ILE A 287 -25.71 -72.74 -24.49
CA ILE A 287 -26.42 -72.93 -25.80
C ILE A 287 -25.47 -73.57 -26.86
N ASN A 288 -26.01 -74.18 -27.86
CA ASN A 288 -25.25 -74.82 -28.92
C ASN A 288 -24.55 -73.82 -29.84
N ARG A 289 -23.37 -74.09 -30.35
CA ARG A 289 -22.45 -73.17 -31.07
C ARG A 289 -22.93 -72.79 -32.49
N THR A 290 -24.03 -73.29 -32.98
CA THR A 290 -24.42 -73.03 -34.36
C THR A 290 -24.74 -71.56 -34.70
N ASP A 291 -25.07 -70.72 -33.69
CA ASP A 291 -25.56 -69.38 -33.92
C ASP A 291 -24.68 -68.34 -33.26
N LYS A 292 -23.59 -68.64 -32.52
CA LYS A 292 -22.74 -67.78 -31.73
C LYS A 292 -21.29 -68.09 -31.91
N CYS A 293 -20.42 -67.10 -31.85
CA CYS A 293 -18.99 -67.16 -32.04
C CYS A 293 -18.24 -67.34 -30.74
N GLY A 294 -17.29 -68.30 -30.73
CA GLY A 294 -16.37 -68.50 -29.62
C GLY A 294 -16.91 -69.12 -28.34
N LYS A 295 -16.15 -69.29 -27.31
CA LYS A 295 -16.50 -69.91 -26.02
C LYS A 295 -17.54 -69.13 -25.18
N GLN A 296 -17.77 -67.82 -25.44
CA GLN A 296 -18.70 -66.97 -24.69
C GLN A 296 -19.99 -66.70 -25.47
N CYS A 297 -20.27 -67.40 -26.61
CA CYS A 297 -21.47 -67.23 -27.42
C CYS A 297 -21.72 -65.81 -27.92
N MET A 298 -20.64 -65.04 -28.26
CA MET A 298 -20.78 -63.68 -28.72
C MET A 298 -21.47 -63.55 -30.05
N ASN A 299 -22.41 -62.62 -30.17
CA ASN A 299 -23.02 -62.22 -31.44
C ASN A 299 -22.15 -61.11 -32.06
N CYS A 300 -21.41 -61.41 -33.11
CA CYS A 300 -20.51 -60.60 -33.81
C CYS A 300 -21.16 -59.31 -34.38
N ASN A 301 -22.47 -59.24 -34.50
CA ASN A 301 -23.18 -58.07 -34.98
C ASN A 301 -23.76 -57.16 -33.86
N SER A 302 -23.63 -57.56 -32.60
CA SER A 302 -24.24 -56.82 -31.47
C SER A 302 -23.28 -56.42 -30.37
N ASP A 303 -22.04 -56.91 -30.42
CA ASP A 303 -21.07 -56.60 -29.37
C ASP A 303 -20.06 -55.52 -29.83
N ASN A 304 -19.69 -54.64 -28.92
CA ASN A 304 -18.67 -53.60 -29.12
C ASN A 304 -18.97 -52.60 -30.26
N HIS A 305 -20.23 -52.17 -30.41
CA HIS A 305 -20.65 -51.18 -31.42
C HIS A 305 -20.38 -51.60 -32.87
N ALA A 306 -20.20 -52.90 -33.14
CA ALA A 306 -20.08 -53.42 -34.47
C ALA A 306 -21.46 -53.40 -35.18
N LEU A 307 -21.53 -52.78 -36.37
CA LEU A 307 -22.70 -52.82 -37.22
C LEU A 307 -22.79 -54.11 -38.01
N THR A 308 -21.65 -54.56 -38.51
CA THR A 308 -21.52 -55.87 -39.18
C THR A 308 -20.25 -56.59 -38.69
N GLY A 309 -20.34 -57.91 -38.52
CA GLY A 309 -19.24 -58.73 -38.09
C GLY A 309 -19.29 -60.11 -38.66
N LEU A 310 -18.16 -60.77 -38.75
CA LEU A 310 -18.03 -62.19 -39.27
C LEU A 310 -17.35 -63.06 -38.19
N CYS A 311 -17.87 -64.25 -37.97
CA CYS A 311 -17.22 -65.22 -37.12
C CYS A 311 -16.21 -66.02 -37.93
N GLN A 312 -14.92 -65.96 -37.68
CA GLN A 312 -13.89 -66.71 -38.31
C GLN A 312 -13.05 -67.41 -37.24
N ASP A 313 -12.93 -68.78 -37.31
CA ASP A 313 -12.17 -69.62 -36.38
C ASP A 313 -12.51 -69.35 -34.88
N GLY A 314 -13.80 -69.13 -34.58
CA GLY A 314 -14.26 -68.86 -33.21
C GLY A 314 -14.03 -67.51 -32.70
N THR A 315 -13.55 -66.56 -33.51
CA THR A 315 -13.25 -65.15 -33.17
C THR A 315 -14.20 -64.25 -34.03
N CYS A 316 -14.74 -63.19 -33.42
CA CYS A 316 -15.48 -62.19 -34.17
C CYS A 316 -14.47 -61.21 -34.83
N ILE A 317 -14.69 -61.04 -36.14
CA ILE A 317 -14.01 -59.97 -36.92
C ILE A 317 -15.04 -58.90 -37.22
N THR A 318 -14.86 -57.72 -36.74
CA THR A 318 -15.71 -56.62 -37.04
C THR A 318 -15.42 -56.05 -38.42
N LEU A 319 -16.45 -55.89 -39.25
CA LEU A 319 -16.33 -55.41 -40.63
C LEU A 319 -16.75 -53.93 -40.77
N SER A 320 -17.72 -53.51 -40.00
CA SER A 320 -18.16 -52.12 -39.95
C SER A 320 -18.69 -51.77 -38.57
N CYS A 321 -18.64 -50.47 -38.21
CA CYS A 321 -19.07 -49.91 -36.91
C CYS A 321 -20.34 -49.13 -37.06
N VAL A 322 -21.08 -48.91 -35.95
CA VAL A 322 -22.23 -48.01 -35.89
C VAL A 322 -21.75 -46.55 -35.95
N ASP A 323 -22.66 -45.64 -36.27
CA ASP A 323 -22.35 -44.21 -36.32
C ASP A 323 -21.73 -43.72 -35.00
N GLY A 324 -20.64 -42.95 -35.08
CA GLY A 324 -19.86 -42.50 -33.96
C GLY A 324 -18.72 -43.42 -33.54
N TYR A 325 -18.44 -44.46 -34.33
CA TYR A 325 -17.32 -45.39 -34.13
C TYR A 325 -16.62 -45.70 -35.45
N HIS A 326 -15.33 -45.89 -35.42
CA HIS A 326 -14.52 -46.36 -36.57
C HIS A 326 -13.84 -47.71 -36.29
N LEU A 327 -13.47 -48.40 -37.35
CA LEU A 327 -12.83 -49.71 -37.25
C LEU A 327 -11.31 -49.54 -36.99
N TYR A 328 -10.82 -50.15 -35.90
CA TYR A 328 -9.41 -50.27 -35.59
C TYR A 328 -9.08 -51.63 -35.00
N GLU A 329 -8.10 -52.35 -35.54
CA GLU A 329 -7.65 -53.66 -35.12
C GLU A 329 -8.77 -54.69 -34.86
N ASN A 330 -9.75 -54.75 -35.73
CA ASN A 330 -10.94 -55.61 -35.64
C ASN A 330 -11.97 -55.26 -34.52
N THR A 331 -11.87 -54.08 -33.93
CA THR A 331 -12.81 -53.57 -32.93
C THR A 331 -13.34 -52.18 -33.34
N CYS A 332 -14.49 -51.79 -32.82
CA CYS A 332 -15.02 -50.46 -33.03
C CYS A 332 -14.51 -49.53 -31.90
N GLU A 333 -13.67 -48.59 -32.27
CA GLU A 333 -13.20 -47.52 -31.41
C GLU A 333 -14.14 -46.32 -31.54
N ALA A 334 -14.50 -45.70 -30.42
CA ALA A 334 -15.35 -44.51 -30.41
C ALA A 334 -14.64 -43.32 -31.09
N ASP A 335 -15.36 -42.60 -31.94
CA ASP A 335 -14.88 -41.33 -32.48
C ASP A 335 -14.63 -40.35 -31.34
N SER A 336 -13.42 -39.83 -31.28
CA SER A 336 -12.97 -38.83 -30.31
C SER A 336 -12.22 -37.70 -31.03
N LEU A 337 -11.82 -36.67 -30.32
CA LEU A 337 -11.00 -35.61 -30.93
C LEU A 337 -9.61 -36.13 -31.35
N GLU A 338 -9.14 -37.23 -30.76
CA GLU A 338 -7.82 -37.82 -31.06
C GLU A 338 -7.89 -38.88 -32.16
N HIS A 339 -9.08 -39.45 -32.38
CA HIS A 339 -9.33 -40.59 -33.26
C HIS A 339 -10.63 -40.41 -34.05
N CYS A 340 -10.73 -39.41 -34.92
CA CYS A 340 -11.98 -39.10 -35.64
C CYS A 340 -12.04 -39.80 -36.98
N GLY A 341 -12.98 -40.78 -37.11
CA GLY A 341 -13.20 -41.55 -38.30
C GLY A 341 -12.11 -42.55 -38.64
N ALA A 342 -10.94 -42.39 -38.00
CA ALA A 342 -9.84 -43.34 -38.08
C ALA A 342 -8.91 -43.16 -36.89
N HIS A 343 -8.27 -44.29 -36.47
CA HIS A 343 -7.30 -44.23 -35.37
C HIS A 343 -6.12 -43.30 -35.72
N GLY A 344 -5.77 -42.38 -34.79
CA GLY A 344 -4.72 -41.39 -34.97
C GLY A 344 -5.07 -40.19 -35.85
N ASN A 345 -6.30 -40.09 -36.33
CA ASN A 345 -6.80 -38.92 -37.05
C ASN A 345 -7.31 -37.86 -36.06
N ALA A 346 -6.42 -37.03 -35.56
CA ALA A 346 -6.79 -36.00 -34.55
C ALA A 346 -7.43 -34.78 -35.19
N CYS A 347 -8.57 -34.33 -34.63
CA CYS A 347 -9.16 -33.04 -34.89
C CYS A 347 -8.48 -31.99 -34.04
N ASN A 348 -7.44 -31.30 -34.55
CA ASN A 348 -6.63 -30.39 -33.78
C ASN A 348 -6.38 -29.09 -34.57
N VAL A 349 -7.41 -28.25 -34.65
CA VAL A 349 -7.25 -26.87 -35.15
C VAL A 349 -7.04 -25.96 -33.99
N GLU A 350 -5.89 -25.33 -33.94
CA GLU A 350 -5.53 -24.37 -32.92
C GLU A 350 -6.49 -23.17 -32.94
N GLY A 351 -6.90 -22.69 -31.78
CA GLY A 351 -7.86 -21.57 -31.66
C GLY A 351 -9.29 -21.93 -31.99
N ALA A 352 -9.61 -23.23 -32.10
CA ALA A 352 -10.94 -23.71 -32.42
C ALA A 352 -11.57 -24.51 -31.27
N THR A 353 -12.90 -24.64 -31.32
CA THR A 353 -13.63 -25.72 -30.66
C THR A 353 -13.78 -26.83 -31.72
N ASN A 354 -12.98 -27.85 -31.56
CA ASN A 354 -12.95 -28.97 -32.45
C ASN A 354 -14.09 -29.95 -32.13
N ILE A 355 -14.70 -30.53 -33.16
CA ILE A 355 -15.83 -31.47 -33.06
C ILE A 355 -15.54 -32.66 -33.98
N CYS A 356 -15.62 -33.84 -33.43
CA CYS A 356 -15.70 -35.06 -34.24
C CYS A 356 -17.14 -35.53 -34.30
N ALA A 357 -17.73 -35.55 -35.46
CA ALA A 357 -19.09 -36.03 -35.67
C ALA A 357 -19.17 -36.91 -36.92
N ASN A 358 -19.70 -38.14 -36.76
CA ASN A 358 -19.83 -39.10 -37.82
C ASN A 358 -18.52 -39.37 -38.59
N GLY A 359 -17.42 -39.47 -37.88
CA GLY A 359 -16.10 -39.70 -38.43
C GLY A 359 -15.49 -38.55 -39.21
N MET A 360 -16.06 -37.35 -39.14
CA MET A 360 -15.53 -36.15 -39.78
C MET A 360 -15.16 -35.08 -38.77
N CYS A 361 -13.97 -34.55 -38.92
CA CYS A 361 -13.55 -33.38 -38.18
C CYS A 361 -14.25 -32.14 -38.71
N SER A 362 -14.85 -31.40 -37.80
CA SER A 362 -15.30 -30.03 -38.02
C SER A 362 -14.81 -29.16 -36.89
N PHE A 363 -14.79 -27.84 -37.10
CA PHE A 363 -14.37 -26.90 -36.08
C PHE A 363 -15.17 -25.60 -36.19
N THR A 364 -15.26 -24.91 -35.08
CA THR A 364 -15.74 -23.53 -35.02
C THR A 364 -14.65 -22.70 -34.31
N CYS A 365 -14.22 -21.63 -34.93
CA CYS A 365 -13.20 -20.77 -34.31
C CYS A 365 -13.76 -20.18 -33.02
N LYS A 366 -12.94 -20.23 -31.97
CA LYS A 366 -13.24 -19.58 -30.70
C LYS A 366 -13.30 -18.06 -30.85
N GLU A 367 -13.86 -17.35 -29.88
CA GLU A 367 -13.86 -15.90 -29.87
C GLU A 367 -12.41 -15.39 -29.95
N GLY A 368 -12.17 -14.39 -30.80
CA GLY A 368 -10.82 -13.87 -31.08
C GLY A 368 -10.09 -14.58 -32.22
N TYR A 369 -10.72 -15.53 -32.86
CA TYR A 369 -10.18 -16.20 -34.05
C TYR A 369 -11.16 -16.14 -35.21
N VAL A 370 -10.63 -16.10 -36.41
CA VAL A 370 -11.44 -16.12 -37.67
C VAL A 370 -10.95 -17.24 -38.55
N GLU A 371 -11.88 -17.97 -39.17
CA GLU A 371 -11.58 -19.05 -40.11
C GLU A 371 -10.94 -18.49 -41.39
N SER A 372 -9.80 -19.05 -41.74
CA SER A 372 -9.12 -18.77 -42.99
C SER A 372 -8.41 -20.01 -43.48
N ASN A 373 -8.78 -20.50 -44.67
CA ASN A 373 -8.18 -21.66 -45.32
C ASN A 373 -8.11 -22.93 -44.42
N GLY A 374 -9.16 -23.21 -43.65
CA GLY A 374 -9.23 -24.40 -42.78
C GLY A 374 -8.44 -24.25 -41.47
N SER A 375 -8.08 -23.07 -41.07
CA SER A 375 -7.41 -22.76 -39.81
C SER A 375 -8.11 -21.58 -39.10
N CYS A 376 -7.99 -21.49 -37.79
CA CYS A 376 -8.43 -20.33 -37.02
C CYS A 376 -7.27 -19.41 -36.76
N LEU A 377 -7.28 -18.23 -37.36
CA LEU A 377 -6.25 -17.24 -37.18
C LEU A 377 -6.64 -16.25 -36.08
N PRO A 378 -5.73 -15.93 -35.12
CA PRO A 378 -6.00 -14.95 -34.08
C PRO A 378 -6.15 -13.55 -34.69
N VAL A 379 -7.20 -12.84 -34.31
CA VAL A 379 -7.50 -11.46 -34.75
C VAL A 379 -7.70 -10.55 -33.54
N MET A 380 -7.28 -9.30 -33.69
CA MET A 380 -7.64 -8.28 -32.68
C MET A 380 -9.08 -7.83 -32.91
N ILE A 381 -9.88 -7.82 -31.84
CA ILE A 381 -11.27 -7.35 -31.89
C ILE A 381 -11.43 -6.27 -30.84
N SER A 382 -11.76 -5.05 -31.27
CA SER A 382 -11.93 -3.88 -30.40
C SER A 382 -13.26 -3.18 -30.69
N THR A 383 -13.84 -2.56 -29.67
CA THR A 383 -15.12 -1.84 -29.75
C THR A 383 -14.88 -0.35 -29.50
N TRP A 384 -15.43 0.50 -30.36
CA TRP A 384 -15.20 1.94 -30.37
C TRP A 384 -16.51 2.71 -30.41
N GLU A 385 -16.60 3.78 -29.64
CA GLU A 385 -17.73 4.72 -29.67
C GLU A 385 -17.43 5.87 -30.61
N VAL A 386 -18.30 6.10 -31.57
CA VAL A 386 -18.28 7.21 -32.51
C VAL A 386 -19.44 8.15 -32.16
N THR A 387 -19.16 9.39 -31.86
CA THR A 387 -20.17 10.38 -31.46
C THR A 387 -20.50 11.35 -32.59
N SER A 388 -21.67 11.98 -32.56
CA SER A 388 -22.05 12.99 -33.54
C SER A 388 -21.10 14.20 -33.63
N ASN A 389 -20.35 14.46 -32.56
CA ASN A 389 -19.36 15.54 -32.48
C ASN A 389 -17.96 15.09 -32.98
N ASN A 390 -17.72 13.80 -33.08
CA ASN A 390 -16.48 13.22 -33.58
C ASN A 390 -16.78 11.90 -34.31
N LEU A 391 -16.90 11.98 -35.62
CA LEU A 391 -17.13 10.82 -36.49
C LEU A 391 -15.84 10.11 -36.90
N ASN A 392 -14.68 10.56 -36.43
CA ASN A 392 -13.38 10.01 -36.79
C ASN A 392 -12.79 9.16 -35.69
N VAL A 393 -12.39 7.94 -36.02
CA VAL A 393 -11.57 7.08 -35.14
C VAL A 393 -10.13 7.14 -35.62
N VAL A 394 -9.24 7.38 -34.68
CA VAL A 394 -7.78 7.35 -34.86
C VAL A 394 -7.26 6.04 -34.28
N PHE A 395 -6.93 5.08 -35.14
CA PHE A 395 -6.51 3.74 -34.73
C PHE A 395 -4.99 3.68 -34.55
N PRO A 396 -4.48 3.35 -33.35
CA PRO A 396 -3.06 3.55 -33.00
C PRO A 396 -2.19 2.34 -33.35
N ILE A 397 -1.80 2.20 -34.61
CA ILE A 397 -0.85 1.19 -35.07
C ILE A 397 0.49 1.83 -35.34
N GLN A 398 1.52 1.50 -34.56
CA GLN A 398 2.84 2.10 -34.68
C GLN A 398 3.91 1.18 -35.29
N GLY A 399 3.61 -0.07 -35.57
CA GLY A 399 4.49 -1.03 -36.21
C GLY A 399 3.71 -2.22 -36.75
N ARG A 400 4.14 -2.78 -37.89
CA ARG A 400 3.46 -3.88 -38.56
C ARG A 400 4.43 -4.85 -39.19
N ALA A 401 4.23 -6.16 -38.97
CA ALA A 401 4.88 -7.20 -39.73
C ALA A 401 3.97 -7.62 -40.89
N GLY A 402 4.32 -7.27 -42.09
CA GLY A 402 3.55 -7.58 -43.29
C GLY A 402 2.33 -6.67 -43.48
N THR A 403 1.38 -7.14 -44.31
CA THR A 403 0.11 -6.45 -44.58
C THR A 403 -0.86 -6.66 -43.43
N VAL A 404 -1.46 -5.58 -42.96
CA VAL A 404 -2.55 -5.61 -41.96
C VAL A 404 -3.83 -5.18 -42.67
N VAL A 405 -4.91 -5.93 -42.46
CA VAL A 405 -6.27 -5.58 -42.92
C VAL A 405 -7.12 -5.18 -41.74
N ILE A 406 -7.72 -3.99 -41.81
CA ILE A 406 -8.64 -3.47 -40.82
C ILE A 406 -10.06 -3.50 -41.40
N ASP A 407 -10.97 -4.24 -40.76
CA ASP A 407 -12.40 -4.19 -40.97
C ASP A 407 -12.98 -3.19 -39.96
N TRP A 408 -13.57 -2.09 -40.46
CA TRP A 408 -14.03 -1.00 -39.63
C TRP A 408 -15.40 -1.22 -38.98
N GLY A 409 -16.09 -2.31 -39.37
CA GLY A 409 -17.42 -2.65 -38.83
C GLY A 409 -18.56 -1.81 -39.43
N ASP A 410 -18.31 -1.11 -40.53
CA ASP A 410 -19.28 -0.35 -41.32
C ASP A 410 -19.31 -0.81 -42.78
N ASP A 411 -18.99 -2.08 -43.00
CA ASP A 411 -18.86 -2.73 -44.33
C ASP A 411 -17.66 -2.20 -45.14
N THR A 412 -16.77 -1.39 -44.54
CA THR A 412 -15.56 -0.92 -45.22
C THR A 412 -14.30 -1.58 -44.63
N ARG A 413 -13.26 -1.71 -45.46
CA ARG A 413 -11.98 -2.29 -45.08
C ARG A 413 -10.82 -1.45 -45.59
N SER A 414 -9.74 -1.45 -44.85
CA SER A 414 -8.47 -0.84 -45.22
C SER A 414 -7.39 -1.91 -45.20
N GLU A 415 -6.70 -2.03 -46.35
CA GLU A 415 -5.48 -2.84 -46.45
C GLU A 415 -4.26 -1.96 -46.32
N ILE A 416 -3.39 -2.27 -45.37
CA ILE A 416 -2.28 -1.41 -45.00
C ILE A 416 -1.01 -2.22 -45.15
N ALA A 417 -0.21 -1.89 -46.14
CA ALA A 417 1.12 -2.47 -46.38
C ALA A 417 2.06 -2.15 -45.20
N SER A 418 3.13 -2.92 -45.04
CA SER A 418 4.19 -2.68 -44.08
C SER A 418 4.73 -1.24 -44.21
N GLY A 419 4.97 -0.54 -43.10
CA GLY A 419 5.45 0.83 -43.05
C GLY A 419 5.31 1.49 -41.71
N ASN A 420 5.82 2.73 -41.59
CA ASN A 420 5.95 3.47 -40.30
C ASN A 420 4.81 4.45 -40.02
N ALA A 421 3.62 4.30 -40.63
CA ALA A 421 2.48 5.14 -40.26
C ALA A 421 2.08 4.87 -38.82
N LYS A 422 2.01 5.93 -37.98
CA LYS A 422 1.75 5.83 -36.57
C LYS A 422 0.27 5.68 -36.23
N TYR A 423 -0.59 6.25 -37.04
CA TYR A 423 -2.03 6.31 -36.85
C TYR A 423 -2.75 6.11 -38.16
N ILE A 424 -3.87 5.44 -38.11
CA ILE A 424 -4.75 5.21 -39.22
C ILE A 424 -6.11 5.76 -38.86
N SER A 425 -6.56 6.74 -39.62
CA SER A 425 -7.84 7.39 -39.39
C SER A 425 -8.93 6.82 -40.29
N HIS A 426 -10.11 6.61 -39.73
CA HIS A 426 -11.33 6.24 -40.45
C HIS A 426 -12.47 7.14 -40.00
N THR A 427 -13.25 7.65 -40.97
CA THR A 427 -14.38 8.54 -40.71
C THR A 427 -15.69 7.82 -41.03
N TYR A 428 -16.50 7.65 -40.03
CA TYR A 428 -17.81 7.01 -40.11
C TYR A 428 -18.87 8.00 -40.61
N LEU A 429 -19.89 7.46 -41.27
CA LEU A 429 -21.04 8.29 -41.73
C LEU A 429 -22.00 8.63 -40.61
N ASN A 430 -22.12 7.78 -39.61
CA ASN A 430 -23.08 7.92 -38.50
C ASN A 430 -22.37 7.71 -37.15
N ALA A 431 -22.91 8.36 -36.11
CA ALA A 431 -22.59 8.02 -34.75
C ALA A 431 -23.10 6.62 -34.39
N GLY A 432 -22.34 5.88 -33.58
CA GLY A 432 -22.69 4.52 -33.17
C GLY A 432 -21.53 3.82 -32.46
N ILE A 433 -21.76 2.58 -32.09
CA ILE A 433 -20.72 1.70 -31.57
C ILE A 433 -20.28 0.74 -32.68
N TYR A 434 -19.01 0.75 -33.00
CA TYR A 434 -18.43 -0.05 -34.08
C TYR A 434 -17.44 -1.08 -33.53
N VAL A 435 -17.48 -2.29 -34.11
CA VAL A 435 -16.53 -3.36 -33.79
C VAL A 435 -15.46 -3.40 -34.88
N ILE A 436 -14.27 -3.02 -34.53
CA ILE A 436 -13.12 -3.01 -35.45
C ILE A 436 -12.37 -4.35 -35.29
N THR A 437 -12.18 -5.04 -36.41
CA THR A 437 -11.44 -6.29 -36.46
C THR A 437 -10.16 -6.13 -37.26
N VAL A 438 -9.03 -6.57 -36.69
CA VAL A 438 -7.72 -6.44 -37.34
C VAL A 438 -7.13 -7.82 -37.62
N PHE A 439 -6.81 -8.04 -38.88
CA PHE A 439 -6.13 -9.22 -39.38
C PHE A 439 -4.67 -8.91 -39.63
N GLY A 440 -3.77 -9.76 -39.16
CA GLY A 440 -2.33 -9.60 -39.30
C GLY A 440 -1.63 -9.31 -37.96
N THR A 441 -0.35 -8.95 -38.03
CA THR A 441 0.48 -8.70 -36.84
C THR A 441 0.72 -7.22 -36.62
N ILE A 442 0.36 -6.73 -35.44
CA ILE A 442 0.72 -5.38 -34.97
C ILE A 442 1.91 -5.52 -34.03
N GLU A 443 3.07 -4.99 -34.47
CA GLU A 443 4.30 -5.06 -33.67
C GLU A 443 4.31 -4.08 -32.52
N LYS A 444 3.58 -2.95 -32.65
CA LYS A 444 3.46 -1.96 -31.59
C LYS A 444 2.10 -1.26 -31.67
N TRP A 445 1.29 -1.46 -30.66
CA TRP A 445 0.08 -0.70 -30.36
C TRP A 445 0.35 0.28 -29.23
N SER A 446 0.02 1.55 -29.42
CA SER A 446 0.14 2.56 -28.36
C SER A 446 -0.78 3.74 -28.68
N CYS A 447 -1.58 4.18 -27.71
CA CYS A 447 -2.48 5.33 -27.87
C CYS A 447 -1.71 6.63 -28.21
N CYS A 448 -0.43 6.69 -27.87
CA CYS A 448 0.47 7.81 -28.15
C CYS A 448 1.94 7.39 -28.02
N GLU A 449 2.87 8.18 -28.54
CA GLU A 449 4.31 7.95 -28.33
C GLU A 449 4.81 8.51 -27.00
N ASP A 450 4.32 9.70 -26.63
CA ASP A 450 4.64 10.35 -25.37
C ASP A 450 3.37 10.97 -24.74
N LEU A 451 3.49 11.41 -23.48
CA LEU A 451 2.35 11.91 -22.70
C LEU A 451 1.78 13.25 -23.20
N GLU A 452 2.57 14.05 -23.92
CA GLU A 452 2.10 15.29 -24.53
C GLU A 452 1.22 14.97 -25.74
N GLU A 453 1.69 14.07 -26.61
CA GLU A 453 0.90 13.56 -27.73
C GLU A 453 -0.41 12.89 -27.27
N CYS A 454 -0.39 12.12 -26.17
CA CYS A 454 -1.60 11.53 -25.59
C CYS A 454 -2.65 12.60 -25.26
N ARG A 455 -2.20 13.70 -24.67
CA ARG A 455 -3.06 14.80 -24.23
C ARG A 455 -3.65 15.57 -25.43
N GLU A 456 -2.88 15.71 -26.50
CA GLU A 456 -3.29 16.44 -27.69
C GLU A 456 -4.15 15.61 -28.65
N LYS A 457 -3.73 14.40 -28.99
CA LYS A 457 -4.35 13.59 -30.07
C LYS A 457 -5.53 12.74 -29.62
N LYS A 458 -5.55 12.31 -28.36
CA LYS A 458 -6.66 11.54 -27.77
C LYS A 458 -7.08 10.33 -28.63
N ALA A 459 -6.10 9.63 -29.20
CA ALA A 459 -6.34 8.56 -30.17
C ALA A 459 -7.23 7.42 -29.62
N CYS A 460 -7.16 7.13 -28.32
CA CYS A 460 -7.94 6.07 -27.70
C CYS A 460 -9.15 6.56 -26.89
N ASP A 461 -9.54 7.83 -26.97
CA ASP A 461 -10.67 8.38 -26.21
C ASP A 461 -12.02 7.68 -26.53
N SER A 462 -12.11 7.08 -27.71
CA SER A 462 -13.29 6.37 -28.20
C SER A 462 -13.25 4.86 -27.96
N LEU A 463 -12.15 4.32 -27.43
CA LEU A 463 -12.01 2.87 -27.18
C LEU A 463 -12.83 2.46 -25.97
N LEU A 464 -13.79 1.54 -26.16
CA LEU A 464 -14.64 0.98 -25.11
C LEU A 464 -14.12 -0.36 -24.59
N SER A 465 -13.68 -1.24 -25.50
CA SER A 465 -13.22 -2.57 -25.10
C SER A 465 -12.31 -3.20 -26.15
N ILE A 466 -11.48 -4.15 -25.68
CA ILE A 466 -10.81 -5.11 -26.54
C ILE A 466 -11.28 -6.49 -26.10
N ARG A 467 -11.85 -7.28 -27.04
CA ARG A 467 -12.34 -8.64 -26.77
C ARG A 467 -11.28 -9.69 -27.05
N SER A 468 -10.38 -9.41 -28.00
CA SER A 468 -9.25 -10.26 -28.33
C SER A 468 -8.06 -9.44 -28.72
N PHE A 469 -6.89 -9.80 -28.20
CA PHE A 469 -5.62 -9.12 -28.56
C PHE A 469 -5.09 -9.55 -29.93
N GLY A 470 -5.44 -10.76 -30.42
CA GLY A 470 -4.84 -11.30 -31.65
C GLY A 470 -3.32 -11.35 -31.58
N ASN A 471 -2.68 -10.96 -32.68
CA ASN A 471 -1.21 -10.84 -32.75
C ASN A 471 -0.76 -9.39 -32.55
N VAL A 472 -1.02 -8.83 -31.37
CA VAL A 472 -0.65 -7.46 -31.02
C VAL A 472 0.39 -7.46 -29.90
N ALA A 473 1.45 -6.67 -30.09
CA ALA A 473 2.31 -6.26 -28.97
C ALA A 473 1.99 -4.83 -28.58
N PHE A 474 1.71 -4.61 -27.29
CA PHE A 474 1.42 -3.30 -26.74
C PHE A 474 2.71 -2.51 -26.49
N GLY A 475 2.73 -1.24 -26.82
CA GLY A 475 3.85 -0.36 -26.50
C GLY A 475 3.66 0.35 -25.16
N ARG A 476 4.64 1.18 -24.79
CA ARG A 476 4.45 2.19 -23.74
C ARG A 476 3.20 3.02 -24.06
N ASN A 477 2.51 3.50 -23.04
CA ASN A 477 1.28 4.27 -23.18
C ASN A 477 0.13 3.53 -23.91
N ALA A 478 0.11 2.18 -23.86
CA ALA A 478 -0.83 1.37 -24.65
C ALA A 478 -2.30 1.79 -24.48
N PHE A 479 -2.70 2.15 -23.26
CA PHE A 479 -4.06 2.57 -22.86
C PHE A 479 -4.01 3.86 -22.04
N ALA A 480 -2.97 4.66 -22.19
CA ALA A 480 -2.85 5.91 -21.44
C ALA A 480 -3.99 6.87 -21.77
N PHE A 481 -4.50 7.56 -20.76
CA PHE A 481 -5.62 8.51 -20.82
C PHE A 481 -6.96 7.95 -21.30
N THR A 482 -7.14 6.63 -21.40
CA THR A 482 -8.43 6.03 -21.77
C THR A 482 -9.45 6.25 -20.65
N GLN A 483 -10.49 7.07 -20.91
CA GLN A 483 -11.53 7.38 -19.94
C GLN A 483 -12.82 6.56 -20.14
N LYS A 484 -12.90 5.79 -21.24
CA LYS A 484 -14.06 5.00 -21.60
C LYS A 484 -13.78 3.50 -21.72
N LEU A 485 -12.54 3.10 -21.49
CA LEU A 485 -12.14 1.70 -21.59
C LEU A 485 -12.77 0.89 -20.45
N GLU A 486 -13.72 0.02 -20.80
CA GLU A 486 -14.50 -0.78 -19.87
C GLU A 486 -13.92 -2.19 -19.67
N SER A 487 -13.41 -2.82 -20.73
CA SER A 487 -12.95 -4.20 -20.63
C SER A 487 -11.81 -4.55 -21.57
N LEU A 488 -10.95 -5.46 -21.08
CA LEU A 488 -9.88 -6.14 -21.81
C LEU A 488 -10.02 -7.65 -21.60
N PRO A 489 -9.39 -8.52 -22.43
CA PRO A 489 -9.34 -9.96 -22.17
C PRO A 489 -8.78 -10.23 -20.77
N THR A 490 -9.51 -11.05 -20.00
CA THR A 490 -9.17 -11.32 -18.59
C THR A 490 -8.05 -12.35 -18.41
N GLN A 491 -7.70 -13.08 -19.46
CA GLN A 491 -6.70 -14.16 -19.43
C GLN A 491 -5.85 -14.16 -20.69
N GLY A 492 -4.67 -14.74 -20.59
CA GLY A 492 -3.76 -14.98 -21.71
C GLY A 492 -2.45 -14.22 -21.62
N THR A 493 -1.54 -14.52 -22.54
CA THR A 493 -0.26 -13.84 -22.66
C THR A 493 -0.46 -12.47 -23.26
N VAL A 494 -0.24 -11.43 -22.45
CA VAL A 494 -0.18 -10.06 -22.96
C VAL A 494 1.27 -9.75 -23.38
N LYS A 495 1.43 -9.35 -24.63
CA LYS A 495 2.75 -9.06 -25.20
C LYS A 495 3.01 -7.56 -25.16
N PHE A 496 4.10 -7.12 -24.54
CA PHE A 496 4.58 -5.75 -24.63
C PHE A 496 5.79 -5.66 -25.54
N TYR A 497 5.80 -4.64 -26.39
CA TYR A 497 6.92 -4.36 -27.29
C TYR A 497 8.20 -4.10 -26.48
N LYS A 498 9.24 -4.89 -26.73
CA LYS A 498 10.48 -4.89 -25.94
C LYS A 498 10.28 -5.16 -24.43
N ASN A 499 9.22 -5.85 -24.04
CA ASN A 499 8.87 -6.14 -22.64
C ASN A 499 8.66 -4.90 -21.76
N ASP A 500 8.30 -3.77 -22.36
CA ASP A 500 8.16 -2.46 -21.72
C ASP A 500 6.68 -2.07 -21.63
N ALA A 501 6.10 -2.19 -20.43
CA ALA A 501 4.72 -1.85 -20.11
C ALA A 501 4.59 -0.46 -19.46
N ALA A 502 5.64 0.34 -19.47
CA ALA A 502 5.62 1.64 -18.82
C ALA A 502 4.48 2.53 -19.32
N TYR A 503 3.80 3.21 -18.39
CA TYR A 503 2.66 4.08 -18.64
C TYR A 503 1.46 3.40 -19.30
N ALA A 504 1.36 2.06 -19.30
CA ALA A 504 0.32 1.35 -20.08
C ALA A 504 -1.10 1.83 -19.76
N PHE A 505 -1.44 2.09 -18.51
CA PHE A 505 -2.73 2.60 -18.04
C PHE A 505 -2.62 3.98 -17.39
N TYR A 506 -1.61 4.76 -17.76
CA TYR A 506 -1.39 6.07 -17.18
C TYR A 506 -2.63 6.96 -17.30
N ARG A 507 -3.18 7.43 -16.15
CA ARG A 507 -4.39 8.26 -16.08
C ARG A 507 -5.60 7.67 -16.80
N SER A 508 -5.71 6.35 -16.85
CA SER A 508 -6.89 5.63 -17.35
C SER A 508 -7.94 5.46 -16.24
N SER A 509 -9.21 5.42 -16.59
CA SER A 509 -10.31 5.05 -15.66
C SER A 509 -10.57 3.54 -15.62
N PHE A 510 -9.72 2.74 -16.27
CA PHE A 510 -9.88 1.28 -16.35
C PHE A 510 -9.84 0.63 -14.97
N ASN A 511 -10.86 -0.21 -14.69
CA ASN A 511 -10.95 -1.00 -13.47
C ASN A 511 -11.63 -2.35 -13.72
N ASN A 512 -11.15 -3.12 -14.69
CA ASN A 512 -11.65 -4.48 -14.93
C ASN A 512 -10.58 -5.52 -14.63
N ASP A 513 -11.01 -6.75 -14.39
CA ASP A 513 -10.13 -7.87 -14.02
C ASP A 513 -9.11 -8.19 -15.11
N ILE A 514 -7.84 -8.15 -14.74
CA ILE A 514 -6.69 -8.56 -15.56
C ILE A 514 -5.76 -9.50 -14.78
N SER A 515 -6.28 -10.12 -13.72
CA SER A 515 -5.53 -11.01 -12.83
C SER A 515 -4.94 -12.24 -13.54
N GLY A 516 -5.59 -12.68 -14.61
CA GLY A 516 -5.17 -13.84 -15.40
C GLY A 516 -4.15 -13.53 -16.51
N TRP A 517 -3.58 -12.32 -16.57
CA TRP A 517 -2.55 -12.00 -17.55
C TRP A 517 -1.22 -12.69 -17.22
N ASP A 518 -0.58 -13.28 -18.25
CA ASP A 518 0.80 -13.72 -18.15
C ASP A 518 1.73 -12.50 -18.35
N THR A 519 2.31 -12.03 -17.25
CA THR A 519 3.19 -10.86 -17.20
C THR A 519 4.67 -11.23 -17.15
N SER A 520 4.98 -12.53 -17.24
CA SER A 520 6.33 -13.07 -17.00
C SER A 520 7.43 -12.52 -17.91
N SER A 521 7.06 -11.98 -19.07
CA SER A 521 8.03 -11.37 -20.00
C SER A 521 8.35 -9.91 -19.71
N ILE A 522 7.58 -9.23 -18.85
CA ILE A 522 7.70 -7.78 -18.64
C ILE A 522 8.92 -7.46 -17.78
N THR A 523 9.69 -6.46 -18.19
CA THR A 523 10.88 -5.99 -17.46
C THR A 523 10.75 -4.59 -16.89
N ASN A 524 9.81 -3.78 -17.43
CA ASN A 524 9.56 -2.41 -17.01
C ASN A 524 8.06 -2.18 -16.82
N MET A 525 7.65 -1.86 -15.58
CA MET A 525 6.29 -1.51 -15.20
C MET A 525 6.19 -0.09 -14.64
N SER A 526 7.20 0.76 -14.89
CA SER A 526 7.21 2.12 -14.35
C SER A 526 5.99 2.90 -14.83
N HIS A 527 5.35 3.63 -13.91
CA HIS A 527 4.16 4.45 -14.17
C HIS A 527 2.95 3.69 -14.77
N MET A 528 2.94 2.35 -14.72
CA MET A 528 1.95 1.54 -15.46
C MET A 528 0.51 1.93 -15.12
N PHE A 529 0.21 2.18 -13.86
CA PHE A 529 -1.10 2.60 -13.36
C PHE A 529 -1.08 3.99 -12.72
N GLN A 530 -0.04 4.80 -12.98
CA GLN A 530 0.04 6.11 -12.35
C GLN A 530 -1.16 6.99 -12.74
N GLY A 531 -1.87 7.49 -11.72
CA GLY A 531 -3.07 8.28 -11.90
C GLY A 531 -4.26 7.49 -12.46
N ALA A 532 -4.20 6.17 -12.50
CA ALA A 532 -5.34 5.29 -12.77
C ALA A 532 -6.18 5.17 -11.50
N TRP A 533 -6.88 6.24 -11.17
CA TRP A 533 -7.53 6.48 -9.89
C TRP A 533 -8.54 5.41 -9.48
N ALA A 534 -9.22 4.76 -10.44
CA ALA A 534 -10.25 3.74 -10.18
C ALA A 534 -9.68 2.31 -10.11
N PHE A 535 -8.42 2.07 -10.54
CA PHE A 535 -7.90 0.72 -10.64
C PHE A 535 -7.66 0.09 -9.27
N ASN A 536 -8.42 -0.98 -8.97
CA ASN A 536 -8.32 -1.72 -7.72
C ASN A 536 -8.61 -3.22 -7.91
N GLN A 537 -7.99 -3.86 -8.92
CA GLN A 537 -8.20 -5.27 -9.22
C GLN A 537 -7.12 -6.16 -8.62
N PRO A 538 -7.46 -7.42 -8.23
CA PRO A 538 -6.50 -8.34 -7.64
C PRO A 538 -5.46 -8.78 -8.69
N ILE A 539 -4.21 -8.46 -8.45
CA ILE A 539 -3.09 -8.78 -9.34
C ILE A 539 -1.96 -9.52 -8.62
N GLU A 540 -2.23 -10.08 -7.44
CA GLU A 540 -1.26 -10.80 -6.61
C GLU A 540 -0.64 -12.02 -7.32
N ASN A 541 -1.31 -12.55 -8.36
CA ASN A 541 -0.82 -13.69 -9.13
C ASN A 541 0.09 -13.32 -10.32
N TRP A 542 0.28 -12.02 -10.57
CA TRP A 542 1.18 -11.60 -11.64
C TRP A 542 2.61 -12.05 -11.38
N ASN A 543 3.26 -12.60 -12.41
CA ASN A 543 4.68 -12.91 -12.35
C ASN A 543 5.51 -11.66 -12.68
N VAL A 544 6.04 -11.00 -11.66
CA VAL A 544 6.85 -9.79 -11.77
C VAL A 544 8.36 -10.07 -11.61
N SER A 545 8.76 -11.33 -11.62
CA SER A 545 10.14 -11.74 -11.31
C SER A 545 11.21 -11.21 -12.27
N ASN A 546 10.83 -10.74 -13.47
CA ASN A 546 11.74 -10.15 -14.44
C ASN A 546 11.71 -8.62 -14.45
N VAL A 547 10.89 -8.00 -13.62
CA VAL A 547 10.75 -6.54 -13.57
C VAL A 547 11.94 -5.92 -12.84
N THR A 548 12.50 -4.88 -13.41
CA THR A 548 13.63 -4.11 -12.83
C THR A 548 13.25 -2.70 -12.42
N ASP A 549 12.19 -2.13 -13.01
CA ASP A 549 11.71 -0.79 -12.72
C ASP A 549 10.19 -0.79 -12.45
N MET A 550 9.82 -0.44 -11.22
CA MET A 550 8.44 -0.26 -10.75
C MET A 550 8.15 1.17 -10.31
N SER A 551 8.99 2.13 -10.72
CA SER A 551 8.83 3.51 -10.27
C SER A 551 7.45 4.06 -10.63
N TYR A 552 6.79 4.70 -9.65
CA TYR A 552 5.47 5.30 -9.77
C TYR A 552 4.35 4.35 -10.26
N MET A 553 4.52 3.01 -10.13
CA MET A 553 3.59 2.05 -10.75
C MET A 553 2.14 2.25 -10.31
N PHE A 554 1.89 2.48 -9.03
CA PHE A 554 0.55 2.72 -8.46
C PHE A 554 0.39 4.14 -7.91
N ALA A 555 1.26 5.05 -8.32
CA ALA A 555 1.20 6.40 -7.81
C ALA A 555 -0.09 7.12 -8.25
N GLY A 556 -0.64 7.93 -7.38
CA GLY A 556 -1.63 8.93 -7.75
C GLY A 556 -1.03 10.00 -8.66
N HIS A 557 -1.73 11.08 -8.86
CA HIS A 557 -1.25 12.18 -9.71
C HIS A 557 -1.20 13.50 -8.95
N LYS A 558 -0.04 14.22 -9.08
CA LYS A 558 0.17 15.54 -8.51
C LYS A 558 -0.01 16.61 -9.58
N TYR A 559 -0.90 17.57 -9.32
CA TYR A 559 -1.01 18.78 -10.12
C TYR A 559 -0.18 19.89 -9.48
N TYR A 560 0.65 20.54 -10.27
CA TYR A 560 1.50 21.63 -9.81
C TYR A 560 1.00 22.97 -10.34
N ARG A 561 1.08 24.00 -9.48
CA ARG A 561 0.90 25.39 -9.90
C ARG A 561 2.10 25.87 -10.70
N TYR A 562 1.94 27.03 -11.31
CA TYR A 562 3.03 27.66 -12.10
C TYR A 562 4.28 27.96 -11.24
N ASP A 563 4.12 28.15 -9.93
CA ASP A 563 5.21 28.37 -8.96
C ASP A 563 5.87 27.05 -8.45
N GLY A 564 5.45 25.89 -8.99
CA GLY A 564 5.96 24.57 -8.61
C GLY A 564 5.30 23.98 -7.37
N SER A 565 4.42 24.71 -6.67
CA SER A 565 3.69 24.15 -5.53
C SER A 565 2.60 23.16 -5.98
N ILE A 566 2.31 22.16 -5.13
CA ILE A 566 1.21 21.21 -5.41
C ILE A 566 -0.12 21.96 -5.30
N GLU A 567 -0.90 21.93 -6.38
CA GLU A 567 -2.24 22.51 -6.41
C GLU A 567 -3.29 21.51 -5.97
N ARG A 568 -3.16 20.27 -6.40
CA ARG A 568 -4.12 19.20 -6.16
C ARG A 568 -3.45 17.84 -6.25
N LEU A 569 -3.82 16.95 -5.34
CA LEU A 569 -3.54 15.52 -5.38
C LEU A 569 -4.75 14.79 -5.94
N LEU A 570 -4.54 13.80 -6.79
CA LEU A 570 -5.53 12.81 -7.20
C LEU A 570 -5.02 11.45 -6.75
N PRO A 571 -5.53 10.92 -5.62
CA PRO A 571 -5.12 9.62 -5.11
C PRO A 571 -5.57 8.49 -6.03
N THR A 572 -5.10 7.29 -5.73
CA THR A 572 -5.52 6.04 -6.36
C THR A 572 -6.25 5.18 -5.34
N ASP A 573 -7.32 4.50 -5.78
CA ASP A 573 -8.09 3.58 -4.94
C ASP A 573 -7.37 2.22 -4.73
N PHE A 574 -6.16 2.04 -5.30
CA PHE A 574 -5.47 0.75 -5.28
C PHE A 574 -5.09 0.33 -3.86
N ASN A 575 -5.68 -0.79 -3.42
CA ASN A 575 -5.43 -1.39 -2.11
C ASN A 575 -5.51 -2.93 -2.15
N GLN A 576 -4.90 -3.57 -3.15
CA GLN A 576 -4.90 -5.03 -3.29
C GLN A 576 -3.61 -5.65 -2.75
N PRO A 577 -3.67 -6.91 -2.26
CA PRO A 577 -2.50 -7.59 -1.72
C PRO A 577 -1.43 -7.81 -2.81
N LEU A 578 -0.17 -7.56 -2.46
CA LEU A 578 0.99 -7.73 -3.34
C LEU A 578 2.12 -8.53 -2.67
N ASN A 579 1.89 -9.05 -1.48
CA ASN A 579 2.95 -9.65 -0.64
C ASN A 579 3.59 -10.92 -1.25
N ASN A 580 2.94 -11.53 -2.25
CA ASN A 580 3.44 -12.70 -2.96
C ASN A 580 4.31 -12.38 -4.19
N TRP A 581 4.44 -11.11 -4.55
CA TRP A 581 5.27 -10.72 -5.69
C TRP A 581 6.74 -10.98 -5.44
N ASN A 582 7.41 -11.62 -6.41
CA ASN A 582 8.86 -11.72 -6.40
C ASN A 582 9.48 -10.46 -7.01
N VAL A 583 9.90 -9.53 -6.17
CA VAL A 583 10.49 -8.24 -6.55
C VAL A 583 12.03 -8.25 -6.49
N SER A 584 12.65 -9.40 -6.35
CA SER A 584 14.09 -9.53 -6.11
C SER A 584 15.00 -8.97 -7.22
N ASN A 585 14.47 -8.74 -8.44
CA ASN A 585 15.21 -8.11 -9.53
C ASN A 585 14.94 -6.59 -9.67
N VAL A 586 14.05 -6.04 -8.85
CA VAL A 586 13.71 -4.61 -8.92
C VAL A 586 14.85 -3.77 -8.35
N THR A 587 15.26 -2.76 -9.10
CA THR A 587 16.32 -1.81 -8.70
C THR A 587 15.77 -0.42 -8.42
N ASN A 588 14.59 -0.09 -8.92
CA ASN A 588 13.97 1.22 -8.80
C ASN A 588 12.51 1.08 -8.35
N MET A 589 12.22 1.58 -7.15
CA MET A 589 10.86 1.64 -6.56
C MET A 589 10.43 3.08 -6.25
N LYS A 590 11.10 4.07 -6.86
CA LYS A 590 10.78 5.48 -6.67
C LYS A 590 9.29 5.76 -6.81
N GLY A 591 8.68 6.38 -5.81
CA GLY A 591 7.28 6.82 -5.82
C GLY A 591 6.25 5.72 -6.11
N MET A 592 6.57 4.42 -5.92
CA MET A 592 5.70 3.33 -6.36
C MET A 592 4.27 3.46 -5.84
N PHE A 593 4.08 3.92 -4.61
CA PHE A 593 2.79 4.17 -3.96
C PHE A 593 2.60 5.64 -3.58
N SER A 594 3.31 6.57 -4.25
CA SER A 594 3.16 8.00 -3.96
C SER A 594 1.72 8.46 -4.26
N VAL A 595 1.07 9.14 -3.29
CA VAL A 595 -0.34 9.57 -3.38
C VAL A 595 -1.32 8.38 -3.52
N ALA A 596 -0.95 7.22 -2.97
CA ALA A 596 -1.83 6.06 -2.84
C ALA A 596 -2.40 6.03 -1.41
N ASP A 597 -3.29 6.97 -1.11
CA ASP A 597 -3.76 7.27 0.24
C ASP A 597 -4.55 6.13 0.90
N GLU A 598 -5.20 5.27 0.11
CA GLU A 598 -5.91 4.08 0.61
C GLU A 598 -5.00 2.84 0.78
N PHE A 599 -3.79 2.84 0.19
CA PHE A 599 -2.94 1.65 0.19
C PHE A 599 -2.43 1.30 1.59
N ASN A 600 -2.79 0.11 2.09
CA ASN A 600 -2.35 -0.39 3.38
C ASN A 600 -2.19 -1.93 3.41
N GLN A 601 -1.62 -2.52 2.37
CA GLN A 601 -1.40 -3.97 2.31
C GLN A 601 0.00 -4.36 2.81
N PRO A 602 0.15 -5.56 3.42
CA PRO A 602 1.45 -6.04 3.87
C PRO A 602 2.42 -6.25 2.70
N LEU A 603 3.70 -5.91 2.94
CA LEU A 603 4.79 -6.04 1.97
C LEU A 603 6.03 -6.68 2.62
N GLU A 604 5.91 -7.29 3.80
CA GLU A 604 7.04 -7.79 4.58
C GLU A 604 7.82 -8.94 3.92
N ASN A 605 7.22 -9.64 2.93
CA ASN A 605 7.88 -10.74 2.21
C ASN A 605 8.69 -10.28 0.98
N TRP A 606 8.65 -9.00 0.65
CA TRP A 606 9.40 -8.49 -0.50
C TRP A 606 10.91 -8.55 -0.25
N ASP A 607 11.64 -9.16 -1.19
CA ASP A 607 13.10 -9.06 -1.27
C ASP A 607 13.48 -7.79 -2.04
N VAL A 608 13.81 -6.73 -1.31
CA VAL A 608 14.17 -5.42 -1.85
C VAL A 608 15.69 -5.20 -1.89
N SER A 609 16.47 -6.26 -1.70
CA SER A 609 17.93 -6.17 -1.54
C SER A 609 18.69 -5.61 -2.74
N ASN A 610 18.08 -5.60 -3.92
CA ASN A 610 18.66 -4.98 -5.13
C ASN A 610 18.18 -3.55 -5.39
N VAL A 611 17.26 -3.01 -4.59
CA VAL A 611 16.72 -1.65 -4.80
C VAL A 611 17.75 -0.61 -4.42
N THR A 612 17.92 0.40 -5.27
CA THR A 612 18.85 1.51 -5.06
C THR A 612 18.14 2.85 -4.85
N ASP A 613 16.94 3.03 -5.36
CA ASP A 613 16.12 4.23 -5.23
C ASP A 613 14.73 3.87 -4.67
N MET A 614 14.45 4.36 -3.44
CA MET A 614 13.15 4.27 -2.77
C MET A 614 12.55 5.66 -2.51
N SER A 615 13.07 6.68 -3.19
CA SER A 615 12.59 8.05 -2.97
C SER A 615 11.09 8.16 -3.22
N ALA A 616 10.38 8.87 -2.34
CA ALA A 616 8.94 9.10 -2.40
C ALA A 616 8.06 7.82 -2.45
N MET A 617 8.58 6.63 -2.06
CA MET A 617 7.87 5.36 -2.28
C MET A 617 6.47 5.34 -1.65
N PHE A 618 6.29 5.90 -0.47
CA PHE A 618 5.02 6.02 0.25
C PHE A 618 4.63 7.48 0.54
N GLU A 619 5.11 8.41 -0.27
CA GLU A 619 4.81 9.83 -0.14
C GLU A 619 3.30 10.09 -0.33
N TYR A 620 2.64 10.77 0.63
CA TYR A 620 1.18 10.93 0.70
C TYR A 620 0.39 9.60 0.72
N ALA A 621 0.99 8.49 1.15
CA ALA A 621 0.27 7.25 1.42
C ALA A 621 -0.31 7.30 2.85
N GLU A 622 -1.35 8.09 3.04
CA GLU A 622 -1.86 8.48 4.36
C GLU A 622 -2.32 7.29 5.23
N SER A 623 -2.85 6.24 4.60
CA SER A 623 -3.33 5.04 5.30
C SER A 623 -2.24 4.00 5.56
N PHE A 624 -1.07 4.11 4.91
CA PHE A 624 -0.05 3.08 4.99
C PHE A 624 0.52 2.94 6.39
N ASN A 625 0.37 1.76 6.99
CA ASN A 625 0.91 1.45 8.31
C ASN A 625 1.21 -0.06 8.44
N GLN A 626 2.10 -0.60 7.59
CA GLN A 626 2.50 -2.00 7.60
C GLN A 626 3.97 -2.16 8.00
N PRO A 627 4.34 -3.29 8.63
CA PRO A 627 5.71 -3.53 9.06
C PRO A 627 6.66 -3.74 7.87
N LEU A 628 7.80 -3.02 7.88
CA LEU A 628 8.84 -3.11 6.85
C LEU A 628 10.21 -3.43 7.45
N ASN A 629 10.30 -3.76 8.73
CA ASN A 629 11.55 -3.87 9.47
C ASN A 629 12.48 -5.02 9.00
N ASN A 630 11.97 -5.96 8.19
CA ASN A 630 12.75 -7.07 7.66
C ASN A 630 13.31 -6.81 6.24
N TRP A 631 13.00 -5.68 5.64
CA TRP A 631 13.56 -5.30 4.34
C TRP A 631 15.06 -5.10 4.43
N ASP A 632 15.81 -5.68 3.49
CA ASP A 632 17.23 -5.36 3.30
C ASP A 632 17.35 -4.15 2.37
N VAL A 633 17.57 -2.97 2.97
CA VAL A 633 17.72 -1.70 2.27
C VAL A 633 19.19 -1.31 2.09
N SER A 634 20.11 -2.27 2.24
CA SER A 634 21.55 -2.00 2.30
C SER A 634 22.15 -1.42 0.99
N ASN A 635 21.46 -1.58 -0.13
CA ASN A 635 21.86 -1.01 -1.42
C ASN A 635 21.16 0.33 -1.74
N VAL A 636 20.22 0.78 -0.93
CA VAL A 636 19.49 2.03 -1.18
C VAL A 636 20.40 3.23 -0.94
N THR A 637 20.40 4.15 -1.88
CA THR A 637 21.20 5.40 -1.85
C THR A 637 20.35 6.64 -1.67
N ASP A 638 19.08 6.59 -2.05
CA ASP A 638 18.13 7.70 -2.01
C ASP A 638 16.83 7.29 -1.32
N MET A 639 16.51 7.96 -0.21
CA MET A 639 15.28 7.79 0.57
C MET A 639 14.51 9.11 0.75
N ASN A 640 14.80 10.13 -0.10
CA ASN A 640 14.10 11.40 0.06
C ASN A 640 12.58 11.22 -0.08
N ASN A 641 11.82 11.92 0.76
CA ASN A 641 10.34 11.88 0.80
C ASN A 641 9.73 10.47 1.01
N MET A 642 10.49 9.43 1.41
CA MET A 642 9.99 8.04 1.38
C MET A 642 8.69 7.84 2.17
N PHE A 643 8.51 8.49 3.30
CA PHE A 643 7.31 8.47 4.14
C PHE A 643 6.75 9.88 4.38
N SER A 644 7.04 10.84 3.47
CA SER A 644 6.48 12.19 3.57
C SER A 644 4.96 12.13 3.49
N ASP A 645 4.27 12.78 4.45
CA ASP A 645 2.81 12.78 4.57
C ASP A 645 2.18 11.38 4.71
N ALA A 646 2.96 10.36 5.13
CA ALA A 646 2.46 9.06 5.54
C ALA A 646 1.95 9.12 6.99
N ASN A 647 0.84 9.81 7.20
CA ASN A 647 0.36 10.28 8.51
C ASN A 647 0.15 9.17 9.54
N ARG A 648 -0.17 7.95 9.12
CA ARG A 648 -0.43 6.81 10.02
C ARG A 648 0.78 5.90 10.24
N PHE A 649 1.84 6.04 9.43
CA PHE A 649 2.98 5.14 9.51
C PHE A 649 3.71 5.25 10.86
N ASN A 650 3.77 4.14 11.59
CA ASN A 650 4.44 4.08 12.90
C ASN A 650 5.01 2.69 13.23
N HIS A 651 5.60 1.99 12.26
CA HIS A 651 6.29 0.74 12.48
C HIS A 651 7.80 0.91 12.63
N SER A 652 8.43 -0.01 13.38
CA SER A 652 9.88 0.02 13.58
C SER A 652 10.64 -0.19 12.27
N LEU A 653 11.69 0.61 12.07
CA LEU A 653 12.65 0.50 10.97
C LEU A 653 14.08 0.29 11.52
N ASN A 654 14.21 -0.07 12.79
CA ASN A 654 15.50 -0.07 13.52
C ASN A 654 16.50 -1.12 13.03
N LYS A 655 16.07 -2.11 12.21
CA LYS A 655 16.96 -3.11 11.59
C LYS A 655 17.51 -2.68 10.23
N TRP A 656 17.02 -1.59 9.67
CA TRP A 656 17.45 -1.15 8.35
C TRP A 656 18.92 -0.76 8.35
N ASN A 657 19.67 -1.28 7.38
CA ASN A 657 21.04 -0.83 7.11
C ASN A 657 21.00 0.31 6.10
N VAL A 658 21.04 1.56 6.61
CA VAL A 658 20.99 2.78 5.78
C VAL A 658 22.37 3.34 5.47
N SER A 659 23.44 2.53 5.62
CA SER A 659 24.82 3.01 5.52
C SER A 659 25.23 3.52 4.14
N ASN A 660 24.48 3.19 3.08
CA ASN A 660 24.72 3.68 1.73
C ASN A 660 23.83 4.88 1.34
N VAL A 661 22.88 5.26 2.19
CA VAL A 661 21.97 6.39 1.91
C VAL A 661 22.75 7.71 1.99
N THR A 662 22.55 8.55 0.98
CA THR A 662 23.18 9.87 0.86
C THR A 662 22.18 11.01 1.00
N ASP A 663 20.90 10.75 0.70
CA ASP A 663 19.82 11.74 0.78
C ASP A 663 18.63 11.20 1.60
N MET A 664 18.27 11.92 2.66
CA MET A 664 17.13 11.67 3.53
C MET A 664 16.21 12.92 3.65
N ASP A 665 16.28 13.82 2.64
CA ASP A 665 15.42 15.00 2.61
C ASP A 665 13.96 14.61 2.81
N SER A 666 13.26 15.27 3.71
CA SER A 666 11.80 15.07 3.91
C SER A 666 11.36 13.63 4.18
N MET A 667 12.27 12.71 4.58
CA MET A 667 11.94 11.28 4.66
C MET A 667 10.72 10.97 5.54
N PHE A 668 10.53 11.71 6.64
CA PHE A 668 9.38 11.62 7.56
C PHE A 668 8.65 12.96 7.71
N TYR A 669 8.72 13.81 6.66
CA TYR A 669 7.99 15.08 6.65
C TYR A 669 6.50 14.82 6.88
N SER A 670 5.88 15.52 7.84
CA SER A 670 4.44 15.37 8.16
C SER A 670 4.00 13.91 8.45
N ALA A 671 4.93 13.04 8.87
CA ALA A 671 4.59 11.69 9.34
C ALA A 671 4.12 11.77 10.81
N ASP A 672 2.90 12.26 11.00
CA ASP A 672 2.35 12.69 12.30
C ASP A 672 2.42 11.63 13.40
N ALA A 673 2.17 10.36 13.05
CA ALA A 673 2.18 9.26 14.00
C ALA A 673 3.57 8.68 14.27
N PHE A 674 4.57 8.97 13.42
CA PHE A 674 5.85 8.29 13.48
C PHE A 674 6.63 8.64 14.76
N ASN A 675 6.89 7.62 15.57
CA ASN A 675 7.66 7.75 16.80
C ASN A 675 8.41 6.45 17.14
N GLN A 676 9.14 5.89 16.17
CA GLN A 676 9.87 4.64 16.35
C GLN A 676 11.37 4.89 16.52
N PRO A 677 12.09 3.99 17.23
CA PRO A 677 13.52 4.10 17.44
C PRO A 677 14.31 3.99 16.12
N LEU A 678 15.31 4.86 15.95
CA LEU A 678 16.22 4.91 14.80
C LEU A 678 17.70 4.96 15.24
N GLU A 679 18.00 4.73 16.51
CA GLU A 679 19.33 4.89 17.10
C GLU A 679 20.40 3.96 16.53
N ASN A 680 20.00 2.86 15.86
CA ASN A 680 20.92 1.92 15.22
C ASN A 680 21.29 2.28 13.76
N TRP A 681 20.68 3.32 13.21
CA TRP A 681 20.97 3.73 11.85
C TRP A 681 22.37 4.31 11.71
N ASN A 682 23.12 3.80 10.72
CA ASN A 682 24.40 4.39 10.32
C ASN A 682 24.15 5.43 9.23
N VAL A 683 24.07 6.69 9.62
CA VAL A 683 23.80 7.82 8.70
C VAL A 683 25.08 8.53 8.24
N SER A 684 26.25 7.88 8.40
CA SER A 684 27.55 8.54 8.17
C SER A 684 27.80 8.98 6.73
N ASN A 685 27.06 8.48 5.75
CA ASN A 685 27.16 8.90 4.34
C ASN A 685 26.10 9.93 3.94
N VAL A 686 25.16 10.24 4.81
CA VAL A 686 24.09 11.21 4.50
C VAL A 686 24.68 12.62 4.44
N THR A 687 24.33 13.34 3.37
CA THR A 687 24.73 14.72 3.13
C THR A 687 23.60 15.72 3.26
N ASN A 688 22.36 15.26 3.08
CA ASN A 688 21.14 16.07 3.13
C ASN A 688 20.11 15.44 4.08
N MET A 689 19.74 16.17 5.14
CA MET A 689 18.69 15.83 6.10
C MET A 689 17.65 16.93 6.23
N SER A 690 17.54 17.82 5.21
CA SER A 690 16.56 18.90 5.26
C SER A 690 15.14 18.33 5.42
N PHE A 691 14.31 19.00 6.21
CA PHE A 691 12.92 18.65 6.48
C PHE A 691 12.66 17.22 7.00
N MET A 692 13.71 16.42 7.35
CA MET A 692 13.57 14.98 7.60
C MET A 692 12.47 14.61 8.60
N PHE A 693 12.28 15.38 9.67
CA PHE A 693 11.23 15.21 10.67
C PHE A 693 10.34 16.46 10.81
N ALA A 694 10.34 17.33 9.80
CA ALA A 694 9.48 18.51 9.84
C ALA A 694 8.01 18.08 9.89
N TYR A 695 7.23 18.72 10.77
CA TYR A 695 5.82 18.38 11.05
C TYR A 695 5.59 16.95 11.61
N ALA A 696 6.64 16.17 11.92
CA ALA A 696 6.47 14.87 12.59
C ALA A 696 6.11 15.09 14.07
N GLU A 697 4.84 15.41 14.33
CA GLU A 697 4.36 15.92 15.62
C GLU A 697 4.61 14.97 16.81
N ALA A 698 4.55 13.65 16.56
CA ALA A 698 4.74 12.65 17.60
C ALA A 698 6.21 12.31 17.87
N PHE A 699 7.12 12.64 16.93
CA PHE A 699 8.48 12.15 16.98
C PHE A 699 9.27 12.71 18.17
N ASN A 700 9.77 11.82 19.01
CA ASN A 700 10.60 12.14 20.17
C ASN A 700 11.52 10.97 20.55
N ARG A 701 12.36 10.48 19.62
CA ARG A 701 13.28 9.37 19.86
C ARG A 701 14.74 9.83 19.85
N PRO A 702 15.60 9.16 20.62
CA PRO A 702 17.00 9.54 20.71
C PRO A 702 17.72 9.35 19.37
N LEU A 703 18.51 10.37 18.98
CA LEU A 703 19.31 10.39 17.76
C LEU A 703 20.78 10.73 18.06
N ASN A 704 21.17 10.86 19.33
CA ASN A 704 22.46 11.39 19.76
C ASN A 704 23.68 10.55 19.32
N ASN A 705 23.44 9.27 18.92
CA ASN A 705 24.49 8.38 18.43
C ASN A 705 24.73 8.48 16.90
N TRP A 706 23.93 9.26 16.19
CA TRP A 706 24.09 9.43 14.75
C TRP A 706 25.39 10.14 14.41
N ASN A 707 26.16 9.59 13.48
CA ASN A 707 27.30 10.28 12.90
C ASN A 707 26.85 11.16 11.74
N VAL A 708 26.63 12.45 12.02
CA VAL A 708 26.17 13.44 11.03
C VAL A 708 27.32 14.26 10.42
N SER A 709 28.54 13.79 10.55
CA SER A 709 29.74 14.56 10.17
C SER A 709 29.84 14.91 8.68
N ASN A 710 29.11 14.22 7.81
CA ASN A 710 29.07 14.51 6.37
C ASN A 710 27.86 15.36 5.95
N VAL A 711 26.94 15.64 6.87
CA VAL A 711 25.74 16.42 6.56
C VAL A 711 26.12 17.88 6.32
N THR A 712 25.64 18.44 5.22
CA THR A 712 25.84 19.84 4.83
C THR A 712 24.56 20.66 4.95
N ASN A 713 23.39 20.03 4.84
CA ASN A 713 22.09 20.68 4.93
C ASN A 713 21.19 20.01 5.98
N MET A 714 20.81 20.79 7.01
CA MET A 714 19.87 20.41 8.08
C MET A 714 18.67 21.37 8.16
N SER A 715 18.41 22.13 7.08
CA SER A 715 17.33 23.10 7.10
C SER A 715 16.00 22.45 7.43
N TYR A 716 15.24 23.07 8.32
CA TYR A 716 13.90 22.65 8.76
C TYR A 716 13.80 21.22 9.32
N MET A 717 14.94 20.55 9.68
CA MET A 717 14.96 19.13 10.04
C MET A 717 13.96 18.75 11.13
N PHE A 718 13.76 19.56 12.16
CA PHE A 718 12.80 19.36 13.25
C PHE A 718 11.74 20.47 13.31
N SER A 719 11.52 21.18 12.20
CA SER A 719 10.49 22.21 12.12
C SER A 719 9.13 21.63 12.48
N ARG A 720 8.45 22.26 13.47
CA ARG A 720 7.14 21.82 13.98
C ARG A 720 7.09 20.39 14.53
N ALA A 721 8.21 19.78 14.82
CA ALA A 721 8.28 18.55 15.61
C ALA A 721 7.96 18.91 17.09
N TYR A 722 6.70 19.15 17.38
CA TYR A 722 6.24 19.77 18.64
C TYR A 722 6.68 19.05 19.90
N LYS A 723 6.84 17.71 19.84
CA LYS A 723 7.24 16.88 20.99
C LYS A 723 8.73 16.61 21.07
N PHE A 724 9.49 16.93 20.01
CA PHE A 724 10.90 16.58 19.96
C PHE A 724 11.70 17.33 21.02
N ASN A 725 12.34 16.58 21.92
CA ASN A 725 13.19 17.11 22.97
C ASN A 725 14.28 16.09 23.37
N GLN A 726 15.00 15.53 22.41
CA GLN A 726 16.05 14.56 22.66
C GLN A 726 17.42 15.20 22.54
N PRO A 727 18.42 14.71 23.30
CA PRO A 727 19.78 15.25 23.25
C PRO A 727 20.42 15.06 21.87
N LEU A 728 21.20 16.07 21.45
CA LEU A 728 21.92 16.12 20.17
C LEU A 728 23.39 16.61 20.38
N GLU A 729 23.87 16.69 21.62
CA GLU A 729 25.17 17.28 21.98
C GLU A 729 26.37 16.54 21.35
N ASN A 730 26.20 15.24 20.95
CA ASN A 730 27.29 14.47 20.34
C ASN A 730 27.38 14.64 18.80
N TRP A 731 26.47 15.39 18.20
CA TRP A 731 26.48 15.61 16.77
C TRP A 731 27.68 16.47 16.33
N ASN A 732 28.44 15.94 15.38
CA ASN A 732 29.48 16.76 14.71
C ASN A 732 28.86 17.49 13.52
N VAL A 733 28.47 18.74 13.70
CA VAL A 733 27.83 19.59 12.69
C VAL A 733 28.83 20.48 11.93
N SER A 734 30.14 20.20 12.03
CA SER A 734 31.17 21.06 11.49
C SER A 734 31.14 21.26 9.96
N ASN A 735 30.46 20.38 9.21
CA ASN A 735 30.31 20.52 7.78
C ASN A 735 28.97 21.13 7.35
N VAL A 736 28.08 21.41 8.31
CA VAL A 736 26.77 21.99 8.00
C VAL A 736 26.92 23.44 7.57
N THR A 737 26.32 23.81 6.49
CA THR A 737 26.30 25.17 5.92
C THR A 737 24.94 25.84 6.04
N ASN A 738 23.87 25.04 6.09
CA ASN A 738 22.49 25.54 6.19
C ASN A 738 21.76 24.89 7.39
N MET A 739 21.35 25.73 8.36
CA MET A 739 20.53 25.36 9.53
C MET A 739 19.22 26.17 9.58
N GLU A 740 18.79 26.71 8.44
CA GLU A 740 17.54 27.46 8.34
C GLU A 740 16.38 26.69 8.98
N GLY A 741 15.66 27.33 9.89
CA GLY A 741 14.44 26.77 10.49
C GLY A 741 14.58 25.40 11.18
N MET A 742 15.82 24.96 11.52
CA MET A 742 16.05 23.60 12.02
C MET A 742 15.15 23.22 13.19
N PHE A 743 14.85 24.14 14.10
CA PHE A 743 13.95 23.96 15.24
C PHE A 743 12.76 24.93 15.21
N LEU A 744 12.36 25.39 14.02
CA LEU A 744 11.20 26.26 13.83
C LEU A 744 9.96 25.63 14.47
N LEU A 745 9.35 26.33 15.46
CA LEU A 745 8.19 25.84 16.20
C LEU A 745 8.37 24.47 16.86
N ALA A 746 9.59 24.06 17.16
CA ALA A 746 9.88 22.89 18.00
C ALA A 746 9.60 23.25 19.47
N LEU A 747 8.33 23.26 19.85
CA LEU A 747 7.85 23.87 21.09
C LEU A 747 8.46 23.31 22.37
N ALA A 748 8.78 22.00 22.38
CA ALA A 748 9.34 21.30 23.54
C ALA A 748 10.87 21.30 23.57
N PHE A 749 11.54 21.64 22.46
CA PHE A 749 12.97 21.46 22.35
C PHE A 749 13.75 22.39 23.28
N ASN A 750 14.53 21.80 24.17
CA ASN A 750 15.39 22.54 25.12
C ASN A 750 16.62 21.69 25.53
N GLN A 751 17.36 21.15 24.57
CA GLN A 751 18.53 20.33 24.83
C GLN A 751 19.82 21.11 24.58
N PRO A 752 20.92 20.79 25.29
CA PRO A 752 22.20 21.48 25.16
C PRO A 752 22.79 21.32 23.74
N LEU A 753 23.31 22.44 23.21
CA LEU A 753 23.94 22.52 21.89
C LEU A 753 25.30 23.24 21.94
N GLU A 754 25.82 23.52 23.13
CA GLU A 754 27.04 24.33 23.33
C GLU A 754 28.28 23.74 22.66
N ASN A 755 28.31 22.42 22.41
CA ASN A 755 29.45 21.76 21.79
C ASN A 755 29.41 21.75 20.25
N TRP A 756 28.35 22.29 19.65
CA TRP A 756 28.24 22.33 18.21
C TRP A 756 29.25 23.30 17.58
N ASN A 757 30.04 22.81 16.63
CA ASN A 757 30.88 23.65 15.79
C ASN A 757 30.06 24.14 14.56
N VAL A 758 29.55 25.37 14.67
CA VAL A 758 28.69 25.98 13.62
C VAL A 758 29.50 26.92 12.71
N SER A 759 30.83 26.84 12.74
CA SER A 759 31.73 27.82 12.06
C SER A 759 31.56 27.84 10.53
N ASN A 760 30.98 26.81 9.90
CA ASN A 760 30.71 26.77 8.46
C ASN A 760 29.29 27.16 8.08
N VAL A 761 28.43 27.44 9.08
CA VAL A 761 27.03 27.79 8.80
C VAL A 761 26.97 29.22 8.27
N THR A 762 26.23 29.38 7.17
CA THR A 762 25.99 30.68 6.53
C THR A 762 24.57 31.17 6.71
N ASN A 763 23.61 30.26 6.87
CA ASN A 763 22.18 30.57 7.08
C ASN A 763 21.66 29.95 8.38
N MET A 764 21.23 30.81 9.31
CA MET A 764 20.56 30.45 10.57
C MET A 764 19.18 31.10 10.70
N SER A 765 18.64 31.61 9.60
CA SER A 765 17.30 32.20 9.61
C SER A 765 16.25 31.22 10.18
N HIS A 766 15.32 31.73 10.97
CA HIS A 766 14.25 30.95 11.62
C HIS A 766 14.72 29.80 12.54
N MET A 767 16.00 29.62 12.82
CA MET A 767 16.52 28.38 13.46
C MET A 767 15.76 28.00 14.74
N PHE A 768 15.40 28.94 15.58
CA PHE A 768 14.64 28.75 16.83
C PHE A 768 13.35 29.58 16.86
N HIS A 769 12.83 29.97 15.69
CA HIS A 769 11.58 30.71 15.61
C HIS A 769 10.44 29.90 16.26
N GLY A 770 9.81 30.47 17.29
CA GLY A 770 8.75 29.83 18.03
C GLY A 770 9.16 28.60 18.83
N ALA A 771 10.43 28.38 19.07
CA ALA A 771 10.93 27.36 19.98
C ALA A 771 10.75 27.84 21.44
N TRP A 772 9.53 27.76 21.93
CA TRP A 772 9.11 28.40 23.18
C TRP A 772 9.93 27.98 24.42
N ALA A 773 10.33 26.70 24.47
CA ALA A 773 11.06 26.16 25.61
C ALA A 773 12.58 26.38 25.53
N PHE A 774 13.12 26.71 24.35
CA PHE A 774 14.56 26.76 24.14
C PHE A 774 15.23 27.86 24.95
N ASN A 775 16.15 27.47 25.83
CA ASN A 775 16.97 28.39 26.66
C ASN A 775 18.31 27.76 27.03
N GLN A 776 19.01 27.13 26.10
CA GLN A 776 20.30 26.50 26.36
C GLN A 776 21.46 27.42 25.98
N PRO A 777 22.62 27.30 26.64
CA PRO A 777 23.78 28.09 26.34
C PRO A 777 24.31 27.83 24.93
N ILE A 778 24.58 28.91 24.19
CA ILE A 778 25.13 28.89 22.83
C ILE A 778 26.18 30.00 22.63
N GLU A 779 26.70 30.57 23.73
CA GLU A 779 27.65 31.69 23.72
C GLU A 779 28.96 31.36 23.01
N ASN A 780 29.35 30.09 22.95
CA ASN A 780 30.60 29.61 22.34
C ASN A 780 30.48 29.37 20.81
N TRP A 781 29.30 29.54 20.24
CA TRP A 781 29.14 29.37 18.81
C TRP A 781 29.91 30.41 18.01
N ASN A 782 30.71 29.92 17.04
CA ASN A 782 31.34 30.78 16.06
C ASN A 782 30.40 31.05 14.90
N VAL A 783 29.73 32.21 14.91
CA VAL A 783 28.74 32.61 13.88
C VAL A 783 29.34 33.59 12.86
N SER A 784 30.66 33.70 12.79
CA SER A 784 31.32 34.70 11.95
C SER A 784 31.08 34.56 10.45
N ASN A 785 30.64 33.36 9.97
CA ASN A 785 30.31 33.14 8.58
C ASN A 785 28.80 33.30 8.29
N VAL A 786 27.97 33.53 9.29
CA VAL A 786 26.53 33.70 9.12
C VAL A 786 26.21 35.04 8.47
N THR A 787 25.45 35.02 7.42
CA THR A 787 25.00 36.20 6.69
C THR A 787 23.52 36.51 6.91
N ASP A 788 22.72 35.52 7.33
CA ASP A 788 21.27 35.59 7.48
C ASP A 788 20.84 35.08 8.86
N MET A 789 20.21 35.93 9.67
CA MET A 789 19.69 35.63 11.01
C MET A 789 18.24 36.09 11.18
N PHE A 790 17.51 36.34 10.08
CA PHE A 790 16.17 36.84 10.20
C PHE A 790 15.25 35.81 10.92
N TYR A 791 14.40 36.28 11.80
CA TYR A 791 13.52 35.49 12.68
C TYR A 791 14.24 34.49 13.62
N MET A 792 15.57 34.48 13.75
CA MET A 792 16.31 33.36 14.41
C MET A 792 15.73 32.97 15.77
N PHE A 793 15.37 33.92 16.63
CA PHE A 793 14.78 33.72 17.96
C PHE A 793 13.39 34.32 18.09
N SER A 794 12.73 34.62 16.96
CA SER A 794 11.40 35.21 17.02
C SER A 794 10.43 34.25 17.72
N GLY A 795 9.71 34.72 18.74
CA GLY A 795 8.81 33.92 19.55
C GLY A 795 9.49 32.88 20.45
N ALA A 796 10.82 32.86 20.55
CA ALA A 796 11.51 32.01 21.50
C ALA A 796 11.39 32.60 22.94
N SER A 797 10.22 32.44 23.52
CA SER A 797 9.78 33.15 24.70
C SER A 797 10.61 32.87 25.96
N ALA A 798 11.23 31.68 26.06
CA ALA A 798 12.12 31.34 27.18
C ALA A 798 13.56 31.75 26.97
N PHE A 799 13.99 32.09 25.75
CA PHE A 799 15.40 32.31 25.44
C PHE A 799 15.95 33.58 26.12
N ASN A 800 16.99 33.38 26.92
CA ASN A 800 17.69 34.48 27.62
C ASN A 800 19.16 34.15 27.90
N GLN A 801 19.87 33.57 26.92
CA GLN A 801 21.27 33.21 27.07
C GLN A 801 22.22 34.30 26.56
N PRO A 802 23.42 34.46 27.15
CA PRO A 802 24.37 35.47 26.74
C PRO A 802 24.95 35.13 25.35
N ILE A 803 24.82 36.07 24.42
CA ILE A 803 25.31 35.93 23.04
C ILE A 803 26.13 37.15 22.62
N GLU A 804 26.55 37.98 23.59
CA GLU A 804 27.24 39.22 23.31
C GLU A 804 28.59 39.08 22.59
N ASN A 805 29.20 37.88 22.66
CA ASN A 805 30.50 37.60 22.05
C ASN A 805 30.39 37.07 20.61
N TRP A 806 29.19 36.91 20.09
CA TRP A 806 28.98 36.49 18.70
C TRP A 806 29.54 37.54 17.74
N ASP A 807 30.34 37.11 16.76
CA ASP A 807 30.77 37.97 15.66
C ASP A 807 29.69 37.96 14.57
N VAL A 808 28.83 38.98 14.56
CA VAL A 808 27.73 39.16 13.61
C VAL A 808 28.10 40.12 12.48
N SER A 809 29.40 40.38 12.28
CA SER A 809 29.87 41.39 11.33
C SER A 809 29.54 41.11 9.86
N ASN A 810 29.25 39.86 9.52
CA ASN A 810 28.81 39.46 8.17
C ASN A 810 27.27 39.41 8.00
N VAL A 811 26.49 39.59 9.06
CA VAL A 811 25.03 39.56 9.00
C VAL A 811 24.51 40.81 8.30
N THR A 812 23.63 40.64 7.35
CA THR A 812 22.99 41.69 6.56
C THR A 812 21.53 41.90 6.89
N ASP A 813 20.85 40.84 7.37
CA ASP A 813 19.43 40.84 7.70
C ASP A 813 19.19 40.35 9.14
N MET A 814 18.58 41.19 9.99
CA MET A 814 18.17 40.88 11.36
C MET A 814 16.67 41.11 11.58
N PHE A 815 15.88 41.06 10.48
CA PHE A 815 14.44 41.22 10.54
C PHE A 815 13.80 40.25 11.54
N ARG A 816 13.08 40.80 12.52
CA ARG A 816 12.37 40.04 13.57
C ARG A 816 13.22 39.11 14.40
N MET A 817 14.56 39.26 14.47
CA MET A 817 15.46 38.29 15.10
C MET A 817 15.03 37.90 16.53
N PHE A 818 14.56 38.85 17.34
CA PHE A 818 14.10 38.68 18.74
C PHE A 818 12.62 39.07 18.92
N SER A 819 11.86 39.20 17.86
CA SER A 819 10.43 39.57 17.95
C SER A 819 9.67 38.53 18.79
N GLY A 820 9.00 38.96 19.86
CA GLY A 820 8.27 38.06 20.76
C GLY A 820 9.17 37.21 21.70
N ALA A 821 10.50 37.41 21.72
CA ALA A 821 11.38 36.81 22.68
C ALA A 821 11.22 37.50 24.05
N SER A 822 10.12 37.21 24.71
CA SER A 822 9.60 37.99 25.83
C SER A 822 10.50 38.03 27.07
N THR A 823 11.38 37.06 27.28
CA THR A 823 12.31 36.98 28.41
C THR A 823 13.71 37.48 28.07
N PHE A 824 13.99 37.67 26.77
CA PHE A 824 15.36 38.03 26.34
C PHE A 824 15.75 39.41 26.85
N ASN A 825 16.85 39.46 27.63
CA ASN A 825 17.42 40.68 28.18
C ASN A 825 18.94 40.59 28.37
N GLN A 826 19.67 40.06 27.41
CA GLN A 826 21.10 39.91 27.45
C GLN A 826 21.82 41.07 26.72
N PRO A 827 23.01 41.46 27.14
CA PRO A 827 23.74 42.52 26.48
C PRO A 827 24.13 42.14 25.05
N LEU A 828 24.01 43.11 24.12
CA LEU A 828 24.38 42.97 22.72
C LEU A 828 25.31 44.06 22.23
N ASN A 829 25.83 44.87 23.14
CA ASN A 829 26.59 46.09 22.83
C ASN A 829 27.98 45.87 22.22
N LYS A 830 28.46 44.61 22.14
CA LYS A 830 29.69 44.23 21.43
C LYS A 830 29.46 43.90 19.96
N TRP A 831 28.21 43.66 19.54
CA TRP A 831 27.90 43.29 18.18
C TRP A 831 28.28 44.38 17.17
N ASN A 832 29.00 44.00 16.13
CA ASN A 832 29.24 44.82 14.97
C ASN A 832 28.10 44.66 13.96
N VAL A 833 27.16 45.55 13.95
CA VAL A 833 25.95 45.52 13.07
C VAL A 833 26.10 46.43 11.85
N SER A 834 27.34 46.84 11.52
CA SER A 834 27.58 47.83 10.47
C SER A 834 27.18 47.40 9.05
N ASN A 835 27.00 46.09 8.82
CA ASN A 835 26.55 45.54 7.53
C ASN A 835 25.05 45.29 7.47
N VAL A 836 24.33 45.48 8.59
CA VAL A 836 22.88 45.20 8.64
C VAL A 836 22.12 46.30 7.92
N THR A 837 21.21 45.93 7.06
CA THR A 837 20.35 46.85 6.30
C THR A 837 18.90 46.82 6.76
N ASP A 838 18.41 45.71 7.32
CA ASP A 838 17.05 45.54 7.84
C ASP A 838 17.06 45.14 9.33
N MET A 839 16.50 45.98 10.19
CA MET A 839 16.28 45.74 11.61
C MET A 839 14.80 45.83 11.97
N SER A 840 13.92 45.84 10.99
CA SER A 840 12.48 45.98 11.23
C SER A 840 11.98 44.86 12.13
N ASN A 841 11.15 45.19 13.10
CA ASN A 841 10.58 44.33 14.12
C ASN A 841 11.60 43.56 15.00
N MET A 842 12.91 43.90 14.99
CA MET A 842 13.95 43.09 15.62
C MET A 842 13.68 42.76 17.09
N PHE A 843 13.16 43.71 17.88
CA PHE A 843 12.79 43.55 19.28
C PHE A 843 11.30 43.79 19.54
N SER A 844 10.49 43.71 18.52
CA SER A 844 9.02 43.84 18.65
C SER A 844 8.50 42.79 19.64
N GLU A 845 7.71 43.20 20.64
CA GLU A 845 7.17 42.34 21.70
C GLU A 845 8.25 41.64 22.60
N ALA A 846 9.51 42.06 22.51
CA ALA A 846 10.57 41.62 23.43
C ALA A 846 10.42 42.37 24.78
N THR A 847 9.41 41.98 25.54
CA THR A 847 8.87 42.73 26.68
C THR A 847 9.85 42.98 27.82
N ALA A 848 10.88 42.12 28.00
CA ALA A 848 11.90 42.22 29.02
C ALA A 848 13.16 42.99 28.56
N PHE A 849 13.33 43.15 27.25
CA PHE A 849 14.56 43.70 26.70
C PHE A 849 14.81 45.17 27.11
N ASN A 850 15.93 45.40 27.77
CA ASN A 850 16.36 46.75 28.19
C ASN A 850 17.90 46.88 28.28
N GLN A 851 18.62 46.39 27.29
CA GLN A 851 20.07 46.44 27.26
C GLN A 851 20.58 47.61 26.40
N PRO A 852 21.75 48.20 26.73
CA PRO A 852 22.29 49.33 25.96
C PRO A 852 22.71 48.87 24.55
N LEU A 853 22.31 49.68 23.54
CA LEU A 853 22.64 49.49 22.12
C LEU A 853 23.40 50.70 21.54
N ASN A 854 23.82 51.62 22.40
CA ASN A 854 24.39 52.92 22.02
C ASN A 854 25.76 52.85 21.31
N LYS A 855 26.37 51.64 21.24
CA LYS A 855 27.62 51.39 20.50
C LYS A 855 27.37 50.82 19.08
N TRP A 856 26.15 50.49 18.74
CA TRP A 856 25.84 49.97 17.43
C TRP A 856 26.05 51.01 16.35
N ASN A 857 26.74 50.66 15.29
CA ASN A 857 26.78 51.43 14.05
C ASN A 857 25.61 51.02 13.15
N VAL A 858 24.56 51.81 13.09
CA VAL A 858 23.33 51.56 12.31
C VAL A 858 23.28 52.39 11.01
N SER A 859 24.43 52.97 10.59
CA SER A 859 24.48 53.92 9.47
C SER A 859 24.06 53.29 8.12
N ASN A 860 24.05 51.97 7.99
CA ASN A 860 23.60 51.27 6.76
C ASN A 860 22.17 50.72 6.86
N VAL A 861 21.51 50.92 8.00
CA VAL A 861 20.15 50.42 8.21
C VAL A 861 19.17 51.31 7.45
N THR A 862 18.34 50.69 6.66
CA THR A 862 17.31 51.38 5.84
C THR A 862 15.91 51.21 6.40
N ASP A 863 15.63 50.10 7.13
CA ASP A 863 14.33 49.78 7.70
C ASP A 863 14.40 49.51 9.21
N MET A 864 13.62 50.27 10.00
CA MET A 864 13.45 50.12 11.44
C MET A 864 11.96 50.08 11.84
N GLU A 865 11.05 49.68 10.89
CA GLU A 865 9.63 49.55 11.17
C GLU A 865 9.43 48.65 12.40
N GLU A 866 8.61 49.10 13.37
CA GLU A 866 8.23 48.32 14.57
C GLU A 866 9.40 47.75 15.40
N MET A 867 10.66 48.25 15.26
CA MET A 867 11.86 47.65 15.87
C MET A 867 11.73 47.40 17.37
N PHE A 868 11.11 48.32 18.13
CA PHE A 868 10.86 48.20 19.57
C PHE A 868 9.37 48.27 19.92
N LYS A 869 8.51 47.93 19.01
CA LYS A 869 7.08 47.90 19.26
C LYS A 869 6.76 46.94 20.39
N ASP A 870 5.95 47.37 21.38
CA ASP A 870 5.60 46.60 22.58
C ASP A 870 6.80 46.07 23.39
N ALA A 871 8.03 46.60 23.18
CA ALA A 871 9.19 46.34 24.01
C ALA A 871 9.06 47.14 25.33
N ARG A 872 8.18 46.65 26.18
CA ARG A 872 7.65 47.43 27.33
C ARG A 872 8.70 47.85 28.34
N ALA A 873 9.80 47.14 28.51
CA ALA A 873 10.90 47.46 29.42
C ALA A 873 11.94 48.38 28.80
N PHE A 874 11.99 48.52 27.48
CA PHE A 874 13.07 49.20 26.78
C PHE A 874 13.11 50.69 27.10
N ASN A 875 14.21 51.17 27.63
CA ASN A 875 14.43 52.60 27.93
C ASN A 875 15.93 52.98 27.86
N GLN A 876 16.64 52.53 26.83
CA GLN A 876 18.06 52.83 26.67
C GLN A 876 18.29 54.01 25.72
N PRO A 877 19.36 54.82 25.93
CA PRO A 877 19.65 55.93 25.06
C PRO A 877 20.13 55.49 23.68
N LEU A 878 19.51 56.04 22.63
CA LEU A 878 19.81 55.78 21.22
C LEU A 878 20.24 57.06 20.47
N ASN A 879 20.39 58.19 21.16
CA ASN A 879 20.59 59.47 20.52
C ASN A 879 21.89 59.62 19.70
N ASN A 880 22.83 58.64 19.84
CA ASN A 880 24.09 58.59 19.07
C ASN A 880 23.97 57.74 17.76
N TRP A 881 22.84 57.15 17.49
CA TRP A 881 22.62 56.37 16.25
C TRP A 881 22.58 57.31 15.04
N ASP A 882 23.32 56.94 14.00
CA ASP A 882 23.20 57.59 12.70
C ASP A 882 22.07 56.88 11.91
N VAL A 883 20.91 57.50 11.82
CA VAL A 883 19.72 57.01 11.16
C VAL A 883 19.44 57.70 9.81
N SER A 884 20.49 58.31 9.24
CA SER A 884 20.35 59.15 8.04
C SER A 884 19.93 58.38 6.79
N GLU A 885 20.18 57.04 6.75
CA GLU A 885 19.76 56.16 5.62
C GLU A 885 18.39 55.51 5.84
N VAL A 886 17.80 55.65 7.03
CA VAL A 886 16.51 54.98 7.33
C VAL A 886 15.38 55.66 6.61
N TRP A 887 14.53 54.89 5.96
CA TRP A 887 13.34 55.36 5.24
C TRP A 887 12.02 54.94 5.89
N ASP A 888 11.98 53.88 6.75
CA ASP A 888 10.79 53.47 7.48
C ASP A 888 11.04 53.36 8.99
N MET A 889 10.29 54.12 9.80
CA MET A 889 10.29 54.09 11.26
C MET A 889 8.87 53.96 11.81
N ARG A 890 7.91 53.44 11.02
CA ARG A 890 6.51 53.27 11.46
C ARG A 890 6.49 52.43 12.74
N ARG A 891 5.76 52.96 13.76
CA ARG A 891 5.53 52.27 15.03
C ARG A 891 6.80 51.82 15.76
N MET A 892 7.96 52.39 15.48
CA MET A 892 9.23 51.93 16.01
C MET A 892 9.23 51.79 17.54
N PHE A 893 8.57 52.67 18.27
CA PHE A 893 8.44 52.62 19.74
C PHE A 893 6.97 52.51 20.19
N SER A 894 6.07 52.14 19.31
CA SER A 894 4.64 51.98 19.66
C SER A 894 4.50 50.90 20.76
N GLY A 895 3.80 51.26 21.88
CA GLY A 895 3.62 50.36 23.01
C GLY A 895 4.90 50.13 23.90
N ALA A 896 6.02 50.77 23.59
CA ALA A 896 7.24 50.77 24.44
C ALA A 896 7.04 51.64 25.68
N SER A 897 6.24 51.15 26.61
CA SER A 897 5.72 51.95 27.74
C SER A 897 6.78 52.48 28.71
N ALA A 898 7.98 51.94 28.73
CA ALA A 898 9.09 52.50 29.52
C ALA A 898 9.96 53.48 28.75
N PHE A 899 9.87 53.53 27.41
CA PHE A 899 10.78 54.32 26.59
C PHE A 899 10.58 55.81 26.79
N ASN A 900 11.55 56.44 27.36
CA ASN A 900 11.57 57.86 27.67
C ASN A 900 12.94 58.52 27.46
N GLN A 901 13.53 58.34 26.27
CA GLN A 901 14.82 58.92 25.91
C GLN A 901 14.68 59.93 24.78
N PRO A 902 15.45 60.99 24.81
CA PRO A 902 15.43 61.99 23.72
C PRO A 902 16.22 61.48 22.51
N LEU A 903 15.77 61.83 21.31
CA LEU A 903 16.33 61.45 20.00
C LEU A 903 16.73 62.67 19.16
N ASN A 904 17.09 63.77 19.82
CA ASN A 904 17.29 65.06 19.22
C ASN A 904 18.49 65.19 18.25
N ASN A 905 19.38 64.20 18.18
CA ASN A 905 20.47 64.17 17.22
C ASN A 905 20.12 63.35 15.95
N TRP A 906 18.96 62.69 15.88
CA TRP A 906 18.60 61.87 14.75
C TRP A 906 18.30 62.70 13.51
N ASN A 907 19.02 62.40 12.42
CA ASN A 907 18.71 62.97 11.12
C ASN A 907 17.63 62.09 10.42
N VAL A 908 16.39 62.58 10.40
CA VAL A 908 15.22 61.89 9.84
C VAL A 908 14.85 62.40 8.44
N SER A 909 15.77 63.08 7.76
CA SER A 909 15.49 63.73 6.47
C SER A 909 15.11 62.70 5.36
N ASN A 910 15.60 61.49 5.41
CA ASN A 910 15.30 60.42 4.43
C ASN A 910 14.11 59.53 4.82
N VAL A 911 13.55 59.73 6.02
CA VAL A 911 12.43 58.90 6.45
C VAL A 911 11.20 59.24 5.60
N ALA A 912 10.59 58.28 5.00
CA ALA A 912 9.37 58.39 4.24
C ALA A 912 8.12 58.04 5.09
N TYR A 913 8.28 57.09 6.01
CA TYR A 913 7.19 56.58 6.85
C TYR A 913 7.56 56.63 8.33
N MET A 914 6.79 57.39 9.13
CA MET A 914 6.99 57.55 10.57
C MET A 914 5.68 57.47 11.38
N GLY A 915 4.61 56.97 10.77
CA GLY A 915 3.29 56.94 11.41
C GLY A 915 3.29 56.15 12.73
N GLN A 916 2.66 56.68 13.76
CA GLN A 916 2.49 56.04 15.06
C GLN A 916 3.79 55.67 15.78
N MET A 917 4.93 56.29 15.47
CA MET A 917 6.26 55.97 16.00
C MET A 917 6.26 55.87 17.53
N PHE A 918 5.58 56.75 18.24
CA PHE A 918 5.53 56.84 19.69
C PHE A 918 4.17 56.53 20.31
N SER A 919 3.23 55.95 19.55
CA SER A 919 1.89 55.60 20.08
C SER A 919 2.02 54.70 21.31
N ASP A 920 1.36 55.07 22.43
CA ASP A 920 1.39 54.31 23.69
C ASP A 920 2.81 54.07 24.27
N SER A 921 3.79 54.83 23.85
CA SER A 921 5.16 54.81 24.44
C SER A 921 5.20 55.55 25.77
N GLY A 922 6.26 55.35 26.55
CA GLY A 922 6.52 56.09 27.79
C GLY A 922 7.12 57.47 27.59
N LEU A 923 7.24 58.00 26.37
CA LEU A 923 7.89 59.24 26.04
C LEU A 923 7.16 60.42 26.63
N ASN A 924 7.75 61.08 27.64
CA ASN A 924 7.13 62.21 28.28
C ASN A 924 7.26 63.48 27.44
N GLN A 925 6.49 64.52 27.80
CA GLN A 925 6.46 65.81 27.13
C GLN A 925 7.85 66.41 26.96
N GLU A 926 8.69 66.39 28.01
CA GLU A 926 10.03 66.98 27.99
C GLU A 926 10.93 66.30 26.92
N ASN A 927 11.03 65.02 26.93
CA ASN A 927 11.87 64.26 25.99
C ASN A 927 11.28 64.28 24.59
N TYR A 928 9.96 64.24 24.42
CA TYR A 928 9.31 64.43 23.14
C TYR A 928 9.69 65.80 22.54
N CYS A 929 9.56 66.91 23.33
CA CYS A 929 9.89 68.23 22.87
C CYS A 929 11.39 68.42 22.60
N LYS A 930 12.27 67.79 23.36
CA LYS A 930 13.70 67.72 23.03
C LYS A 930 13.96 67.08 21.68
N THR A 931 13.27 65.97 21.37
CA THR A 931 13.41 65.21 20.12
C THR A 931 12.95 66.09 18.94
N VAL A 932 11.72 66.55 18.95
CA VAL A 932 11.12 67.28 17.80
C VAL A 932 11.64 68.72 17.64
N LYS A 933 12.18 69.35 18.70
CA LYS A 933 12.79 70.66 18.66
C LYS A 933 14.34 70.66 18.62
N GLY A 934 14.94 69.47 18.41
CA GLY A 934 16.38 69.26 18.32
C GLY A 934 17.04 69.77 17.04
N GLY A 935 18.26 69.24 16.72
CA GLY A 935 19.04 69.71 15.56
C GLY A 935 18.40 69.60 14.21
N TYR A 936 17.43 68.65 14.02
CA TYR A 936 16.65 68.37 12.78
C TYR A 936 15.19 68.71 12.95
N SER A 937 14.84 69.76 13.72
CA SER A 937 13.44 70.12 14.01
C SER A 937 12.56 70.38 12.78
N SER A 938 13.11 70.94 11.70
CA SER A 938 12.41 71.08 10.43
C SER A 938 12.01 69.75 9.74
N GLU A 939 12.79 68.70 9.98
CA GLU A 939 12.50 67.35 9.42
C GLU A 939 11.44 66.66 10.25
N TRP A 940 11.55 66.65 11.58
CA TRP A 940 10.56 66.12 12.50
C TRP A 940 9.16 66.74 12.34
N SER A 941 9.08 68.01 12.05
CA SER A 941 7.80 68.73 11.86
C SER A 941 7.00 68.28 10.62
N LYS A 942 7.59 67.54 9.73
CA LYS A 942 6.90 66.97 8.54
C LYS A 942 5.93 65.84 8.87
N TYR A 943 6.08 65.21 10.05
CA TYR A 943 5.33 64.01 10.42
C TYR A 943 4.31 64.32 11.53
N ASN A 944 3.09 63.89 11.38
CA ASN A 944 2.08 63.92 12.43
C ASN A 944 2.28 62.72 13.37
N LEU A 945 2.98 62.95 14.46
CA LEU A 945 3.30 61.94 15.48
C LEU A 945 2.23 61.76 16.55
N GLY A 946 1.14 62.57 16.46
CA GLY A 946 -0.02 62.51 17.35
C GLY A 946 0.20 63.18 18.74
N LEU A 947 1.33 63.81 18.97
CA LEU A 947 1.71 64.38 20.24
C LEU A 947 2.18 65.86 20.11
N GLU A 948 1.95 66.51 18.95
CA GLU A 948 2.44 67.87 18.62
C GLU A 948 1.94 68.91 19.61
N TYR A 949 0.72 68.77 20.15
CA TYR A 949 0.13 69.65 21.15
C TYR A 949 0.91 69.64 22.46
N LEU A 950 1.81 68.71 22.72
CA LEU A 950 2.60 68.67 23.94
C LEU A 950 3.74 69.68 23.99
N CYS A 951 4.13 70.30 22.86
CA CYS A 951 5.32 71.21 22.78
C CYS A 951 4.97 72.61 22.50
N GLU A 952 3.70 73.02 22.56
CA GLU A 952 3.26 74.43 22.47
C GLU A 952 3.62 75.29 23.68
#